data_0e3543336e4880e4c3a5bf9563103f1a
#
_entry.id   0e3543336e4880e4c3a5bf9563103f1a
#
_cell.length_a   1.000
_cell.length_b   1.000
_cell.length_c   1.000
_cell.angle_alpha   90.00
_cell.angle_beta   90.00
_cell.angle_gamma   90.00
#
_symmetry.space_group_name_H-M   'P 1'
#
loop_
_entity.id
_entity.type
_entity.pdbx_description
1 polymer ?
#
loop_
_entity_poly.entity_id
_entity_poly.type
_entity_poly.pdbx_seq_one_letter_code
_entity_poly.pdbx_strand_id
1 'polypeptide(L)'
;MVAKKNRARQWRAAGSLTALLGVAAQPAFGEAADVQTACGPVNPLESLRQQYPGGNPRDSRVFIDADRASVAEEGLSVMRGSVVVRRGSTTLLAPELRYDGSRSVLAGESGLTVLSDALDLQAQVGRLAAERGEGRFEDARFYLRKRVGRGTASTVQTTEDGPSRLREVRFTTCPADQGDGDWYLRAQDVQLDFDSGQGTARNAQVVFKGIPLIYTPWLAFPITDERMSGFLAPRMGSSNDRGLDLSVPYYWNIAPERDATFTPRLMSKRGLQLQSEYRYLGALGQGVLYNEYLPNDQILGEDRTLWSYRHQAKPAPDWQAKIDYSSVSDIDYFEDLSTTLNRSSSRYLQRQAALGYGGPQWDLFFRAQDFQLVDPRRRGEPEPYQRLPQVMARTRNPQALAGPLVYDLRAEAVRFGRDGNRQGERLDAELGVGAAWDRGGYFARPRLAYRQTQYSLIDPVAIDGEQNPSRGQPIVSLDTGLRFERDVDWATRPFLQTLEPRLFYLYVPERDQSELPVFDTRLPEFDFLRLFDTNRYVGADRQGSANQVTTAVSSALRDGETGAPVVEATLGRINRFTPSDPLLPDEEGAEIGDSTNLAEAAAYLGADTRARFQIEWDDDEQTAIQQVAEVRYQPEPRKLIGVAYRLRRDLGEPLEQVDLMGSWPVTPELAAVGRWNYSLRDDQDLESLLGIEYRSCCWAVQVAGRRYVRNLDEVDQGIYLQLELTGLGRLGDGIQSFLNRAMVGDETMP
;
A
#
# COMPACT_ATOMS: atom_id res chain seq x y z
N MET A 1 59.83 10.00 -2.77
CA MET A 1 59.83 8.59 -2.40
C MET A 1 58.41 8.17 -2.15
N VAL A 2 57.93 7.23 -2.95
CA VAL A 2 56.51 6.89 -3.19
C VAL A 2 55.99 5.95 -2.13
N ALA A 3 54.90 6.31 -1.45
CA ALA A 3 54.14 5.41 -0.56
C ALA A 3 52.96 4.79 -1.31
N LYS A 4 52.98 3.48 -1.48
CA LYS A 4 51.91 2.67 -2.04
C LYS A 4 50.76 2.57 -1.07
N LYS A 5 49.55 3.03 -1.45
CA LYS A 5 48.30 2.76 -0.78
C LYS A 5 47.79 1.34 -1.14
N ASN A 6 47.79 0.46 -0.15
CA ASN A 6 47.05 -0.82 -0.23
C ASN A 6 45.55 -0.55 -0.08
N ARG A 7 44.78 -0.85 -1.12
CA ARG A 7 43.30 -0.94 -1.06
C ARG A 7 42.94 -2.36 -0.60
N ALA A 8 42.48 -2.47 0.63
CA ALA A 8 41.79 -3.66 1.10
C ALA A 8 40.41 -3.75 0.43
N ARG A 9 40.18 -4.76 -0.38
CA ARG A 9 38.86 -5.14 -0.91
C ARG A 9 38.04 -5.76 0.24
N GLN A 10 37.06 -5.04 0.73
CA GLN A 10 36.03 -5.62 1.58
C GLN A 10 35.06 -6.43 0.71
N TRP A 11 35.09 -7.73 0.87
CA TRP A 11 34.07 -8.64 0.37
C TRP A 11 32.85 -8.52 1.27
N ARG A 12 31.75 -7.98 0.75
CA ARG A 12 30.44 -8.07 1.40
C ARG A 12 29.86 -9.45 1.11
N ALA A 13 29.78 -10.27 2.12
CA ALA A 13 29.02 -11.50 2.08
C ALA A 13 27.53 -11.16 1.87
N ALA A 14 26.91 -11.74 0.86
CA ALA A 14 25.47 -11.72 0.69
C ALA A 14 24.85 -12.58 1.79
N GLY A 15 24.28 -11.93 2.79
CA GLY A 15 23.56 -12.57 3.88
C GLY A 15 22.09 -12.69 3.56
N SER A 16 21.62 -13.87 3.73
CA SER A 16 20.30 -14.42 3.93
C SER A 16 19.10 -13.46 3.97
N LEU A 17 18.10 -13.79 3.13
CA LEU A 17 16.71 -13.32 3.24
C LEU A 17 16.16 -13.59 4.65
N THR A 18 16.05 -12.56 5.43
CA THR A 18 15.10 -12.50 6.52
C THR A 18 13.96 -11.62 6.02
N ALA A 19 12.83 -12.23 5.73
CA ALA A 19 11.58 -11.51 5.49
C ALA A 19 11.16 -10.83 6.80
N LEU A 20 11.70 -9.64 7.06
CA LEU A 20 11.26 -8.71 8.07
C LEU A 20 10.61 -7.55 7.31
N LEU A 21 9.33 -7.38 7.52
CA LEU A 21 8.46 -6.28 7.14
C LEU A 21 9.21 -4.95 7.03
N GLY A 22 9.75 -4.69 5.86
CA GLY A 22 10.11 -3.37 5.45
C GLY A 22 8.81 -2.68 5.05
N VAL A 23 8.34 -1.74 5.87
CA VAL A 23 7.42 -0.71 5.39
C VAL A 23 8.22 0.07 4.34
N ALA A 24 8.11 -0.37 3.09
CA ALA A 24 8.47 0.48 1.97
C ALA A 24 7.56 1.70 2.07
N ALA A 25 8.15 2.87 2.32
CA ALA A 25 7.50 4.12 1.97
C ALA A 25 6.97 3.91 0.55
N GLN A 26 5.65 3.94 0.39
CA GLN A 26 5.05 3.88 -0.94
C GLN A 26 5.71 4.99 -1.73
N PRO A 27 6.35 4.70 -2.86
CA PRO A 27 6.70 5.76 -3.78
C PRO A 27 5.39 6.48 -4.08
N ALA A 28 5.39 7.79 -3.91
CA ALA A 28 4.33 8.64 -4.41
C ALA A 28 4.02 8.12 -5.82
N PHE A 29 2.77 7.69 -6.02
CA PHE A 29 2.31 7.14 -7.29
C PHE A 29 2.86 8.00 -8.41
N GLY A 30 3.69 7.43 -9.27
CA GLY A 30 4.14 8.07 -10.47
C GLY A 30 2.88 8.49 -11.23
N GLU A 31 2.66 9.80 -11.33
CA GLU A 31 1.61 10.38 -12.14
C GLU A 31 1.66 9.74 -13.52
N ALA A 32 0.48 9.38 -14.01
CA ALA A 32 0.28 8.83 -15.35
C ALA A 32 0.85 9.80 -16.40
N ALA A 33 2.10 9.64 -16.75
CA ALA A 33 2.81 10.51 -17.68
C ALA A 33 2.22 10.48 -19.11
N ASP A 34 1.46 9.44 -19.47
CA ASP A 34 1.09 9.20 -20.87
C ASP A 34 -0.13 9.99 -21.38
N VAL A 35 -1.05 10.43 -20.53
CA VAL A 35 -2.19 11.27 -20.96
C VAL A 35 -1.82 12.74 -20.92
N GLN A 36 -0.90 13.16 -20.06
CA GLN A 36 -0.46 14.55 -19.95
C GLN A 36 0.39 15.01 -21.13
N THR A 37 1.09 14.12 -21.82
CA THR A 37 1.89 14.46 -23.01
C THR A 37 1.03 14.81 -24.24
N ALA A 38 -0.22 14.35 -24.30
CA ALA A 38 -1.17 14.66 -25.37
C ALA A 38 -2.02 15.92 -25.09
N CYS A 39 -1.98 16.44 -23.86
CA CYS A 39 -2.77 17.60 -23.46
C CYS A 39 -2.01 18.89 -23.70
N GLY A 40 -2.68 19.89 -24.22
CA GLY A 40 -2.13 21.24 -24.42
C GLY A 40 -1.69 21.87 -23.09
N PRO A 41 -0.83 22.90 -23.12
CA PRO A 41 -0.34 23.56 -21.92
C PRO A 41 -1.48 24.28 -21.17
N VAL A 42 -1.48 24.15 -19.84
CA VAL A 42 -2.41 24.93 -18.99
C VAL A 42 -1.99 26.38 -18.91
N ASN A 43 -0.69 26.66 -18.89
CA ASN A 43 -0.13 28.02 -18.92
C ASN A 43 0.51 28.31 -20.28
N PRO A 44 -0.15 29.06 -21.21
CA PRO A 44 0.40 29.41 -22.49
C PRO A 44 1.51 30.47 -22.42
N LEU A 45 1.73 31.12 -21.25
CA LEU A 45 2.75 32.16 -21.06
C LEU A 45 4.13 31.59 -20.73
N GLU A 46 4.30 30.28 -20.62
CA GLU A 46 5.58 29.65 -20.27
C GLU A 46 6.67 29.95 -21.31
N SER A 47 6.32 29.96 -22.62
CA SER A 47 7.25 30.35 -23.69
C SER A 47 7.67 31.82 -23.59
N LEU A 48 6.72 32.69 -23.21
CA LEU A 48 6.99 34.13 -23.04
C LEU A 48 7.93 34.35 -21.84
N ARG A 49 7.77 33.59 -20.77
CA ARG A 49 8.66 33.61 -19.60
C ARG A 49 10.10 33.18 -19.94
N GLN A 50 10.27 32.19 -20.80
CA GLN A 50 11.60 31.77 -21.26
C GLN A 50 12.30 32.90 -22.04
N GLN A 51 11.52 33.67 -22.79
CA GLN A 51 12.04 34.84 -23.52
C GLN A 51 12.36 36.02 -22.59
N TYR A 52 11.58 36.21 -21.52
CA TYR A 52 11.73 37.33 -20.58
C TYR A 52 11.93 36.75 -19.14
N PRO A 53 13.08 36.19 -18.85
CA PRO A 53 13.34 35.62 -17.50
C PRO A 53 13.37 36.74 -16.45
N GLY A 54 12.82 36.45 -15.28
CA GLY A 54 12.90 37.36 -14.14
C GLY A 54 14.33 37.60 -13.68
N GLY A 55 14.58 38.76 -13.03
CA GLY A 55 15.85 39.08 -12.42
C GLY A 55 16.03 38.49 -11.03
N ASN A 56 17.06 38.95 -10.29
CA ASN A 56 17.29 38.54 -8.91
C ASN A 56 16.14 39.07 -8.01
N PRO A 57 15.43 38.23 -7.26
CA PRO A 57 14.31 38.65 -6.39
C PRO A 57 14.67 39.78 -5.40
N ARG A 58 15.94 39.86 -4.98
CA ARG A 58 16.44 40.90 -4.05
C ARG A 58 16.83 42.21 -4.69
N ASP A 59 16.76 42.32 -6.05
CA ASP A 59 17.10 43.54 -6.76
C ASP A 59 15.89 44.48 -6.81
N SER A 60 15.94 45.58 -6.06
CA SER A 60 14.85 46.57 -6.01
C SER A 60 14.88 47.55 -7.17
N ARG A 61 15.91 47.52 -8.02
CA ARG A 61 16.03 48.44 -9.17
C ARG A 61 14.98 48.11 -10.22
N VAL A 62 14.44 49.13 -10.83
CA VAL A 62 13.50 48.99 -11.94
C VAL A 62 14.26 49.21 -13.25
N PHE A 63 14.18 48.21 -14.11
CA PHE A 63 14.74 48.29 -15.48
C PHE A 63 13.57 48.43 -16.46
N ILE A 64 13.67 49.46 -17.35
CA ILE A 64 12.66 49.73 -18.35
C ILE A 64 13.33 49.69 -19.73
N ASP A 65 12.72 48.93 -20.63
CA ASP A 65 13.09 48.82 -22.02
C ASP A 65 11.85 49.14 -22.87
N ALA A 66 11.99 50.02 -23.88
CA ALA A 66 10.90 50.44 -24.72
C ALA A 66 11.43 51.00 -26.05
N ASP A 67 10.68 50.86 -27.15
CA ASP A 67 11.07 51.39 -28.46
C ASP A 67 11.11 52.94 -28.45
N ARG A 68 10.22 53.57 -27.68
CA ARG A 68 10.16 55.04 -27.50
C ARG A 68 9.71 55.37 -26.08
N ALA A 69 10.36 56.34 -25.47
CA ALA A 69 9.99 56.90 -24.19
C ALA A 69 9.95 58.41 -24.21
N SER A 70 8.88 58.99 -23.68
CA SER A 70 8.78 60.42 -23.35
C SER A 70 8.77 60.53 -21.85
N VAL A 71 9.89 60.99 -21.27
CA VAL A 71 10.08 61.06 -19.81
C VAL A 71 9.90 62.52 -19.36
N ALA A 72 9.04 62.75 -18.37
CA ALA A 72 8.86 64.00 -17.69
C ALA A 72 9.45 63.92 -16.28
N GLU A 73 10.16 64.93 -15.81
CA GLU A 73 10.70 64.98 -14.44
C GLU A 73 9.58 65.08 -13.41
N GLU A 74 8.53 65.82 -13.70
CA GLU A 74 7.28 65.89 -12.95
C GLU A 74 6.11 65.67 -13.91
N GLY A 75 5.17 64.75 -13.58
CA GLY A 75 3.98 64.49 -14.40
C GLY A 75 3.96 63.12 -15.07
N LEU A 76 3.40 63.10 -16.32
CA LEU A 76 3.13 61.86 -17.03
C LEU A 76 4.26 61.50 -18.01
N SER A 77 4.93 60.37 -17.73
CA SER A 77 5.85 59.75 -18.67
C SER A 77 5.13 58.67 -19.47
N VAL A 78 5.40 58.57 -20.78
CA VAL A 78 4.78 57.58 -21.67
C VAL A 78 5.85 56.76 -22.38
N MET A 79 5.73 55.47 -22.29
CA MET A 79 6.58 54.47 -22.97
C MET A 79 5.75 53.69 -23.97
N ARG A 80 6.25 53.51 -25.20
CA ARG A 80 5.55 52.90 -26.31
C ARG A 80 6.42 51.91 -27.06
N GLY A 81 5.74 50.87 -27.62
CA GLY A 81 6.34 49.78 -28.39
C GLY A 81 7.03 48.80 -27.44
N SER A 82 6.82 47.53 -27.55
CA SER A 82 7.47 46.40 -26.84
C SER A 82 8.00 46.73 -25.43
N VAL A 83 7.18 47.41 -24.60
CA VAL A 83 7.61 47.93 -23.31
C VAL A 83 7.80 46.76 -22.33
N VAL A 84 9.01 46.64 -21.76
CA VAL A 84 9.39 45.65 -20.78
C VAL A 84 9.84 46.36 -19.50
N VAL A 85 9.15 46.12 -18.40
CA VAL A 85 9.54 46.62 -17.08
C VAL A 85 9.90 45.43 -16.18
N ARG A 86 11.11 45.44 -15.60
CA ARG A 86 11.60 44.39 -14.69
C ARG A 86 11.94 44.96 -13.33
N ARG A 87 11.44 44.32 -12.27
CA ARG A 87 11.82 44.59 -10.88
C ARG A 87 11.86 43.25 -10.13
N GLY A 88 13.04 42.92 -9.62
CA GLY A 88 13.21 41.61 -8.98
C GLY A 88 12.87 40.44 -9.90
N SER A 89 12.07 39.51 -9.45
CA SER A 89 11.56 38.36 -10.24
C SER A 89 10.35 38.70 -11.12
N THR A 90 9.78 39.90 -11.00
CA THR A 90 8.58 40.32 -11.74
C THR A 90 8.96 41.00 -13.02
N THR A 91 8.33 40.60 -14.13
CA THR A 91 8.42 41.25 -15.45
C THR A 91 7.03 41.66 -15.91
N LEU A 92 6.87 42.91 -16.32
CA LEU A 92 5.66 43.46 -16.90
C LEU A 92 5.93 43.78 -18.37
N LEU A 93 5.04 43.33 -19.23
CA LEU A 93 5.08 43.53 -20.69
C LEU A 93 3.82 44.25 -21.12
N ALA A 94 3.95 45.31 -21.97
CA ALA A 94 2.82 46.01 -22.52
C ALA A 94 3.19 46.74 -23.85
N PRO A 95 2.23 47.01 -24.74
CA PRO A 95 2.48 47.85 -25.93
C PRO A 95 2.66 49.32 -25.58
N GLU A 96 1.97 49.83 -24.53
CA GLU A 96 2.10 51.19 -24.01
C GLU A 96 1.96 51.18 -22.49
N LEU A 97 2.84 51.90 -21.79
CA LEU A 97 2.75 52.15 -20.35
C LEU A 97 2.86 53.66 -20.09
N ARG A 98 2.06 54.12 -19.13
CA ARG A 98 2.07 55.50 -18.64
C ARG A 98 2.48 55.47 -17.16
N TYR A 99 3.46 56.30 -16.81
CA TYR A 99 3.91 56.47 -15.44
C TYR A 99 3.61 57.89 -14.98
N ASP A 100 2.79 58.00 -13.96
CA ASP A 100 2.49 59.23 -13.24
C ASP A 100 3.48 59.37 -12.07
N GLY A 101 4.50 60.24 -12.26
CA GLY A 101 5.54 60.41 -11.25
C GLY A 101 5.03 61.09 -9.98
N SER A 102 3.95 61.87 -10.02
CA SER A 102 3.36 62.55 -8.87
C SER A 102 2.60 61.58 -7.94
N ARG A 103 2.12 60.45 -8.47
CA ARG A 103 1.36 59.41 -7.76
C ARG A 103 2.11 58.11 -7.63
N SER A 104 3.30 58.01 -8.24
CA SER A 104 4.07 56.77 -8.38
C SER A 104 3.25 55.58 -8.95
N VAL A 105 2.37 55.85 -9.92
CA VAL A 105 1.48 54.87 -10.55
C VAL A 105 1.87 54.58 -11.99
N LEU A 106 2.08 53.30 -12.30
CA LEU A 106 2.24 52.76 -13.63
C LEU A 106 0.89 52.24 -14.16
N ALA A 107 0.45 52.67 -15.33
CA ALA A 107 -0.81 52.30 -15.94
C ALA A 107 -0.63 51.78 -17.37
N GLY A 108 -1.29 50.67 -17.70
CA GLY A 108 -1.45 50.12 -19.06
C GLY A 108 -2.94 49.98 -19.39
N GLU A 109 -3.35 50.55 -20.51
CA GLU A 109 -4.77 50.58 -20.95
C GLU A 109 -4.99 49.80 -22.27
N SER A 110 -3.93 49.23 -22.84
CA SER A 110 -3.95 48.54 -24.15
C SER A 110 -3.54 47.07 -24.05
N GLY A 111 -3.80 46.46 -22.89
CA GLY A 111 -3.36 45.12 -22.60
C GLY A 111 -1.99 45.08 -21.95
N LEU A 112 -1.85 44.22 -20.93
CA LEU A 112 -0.57 44.02 -20.28
C LEU A 112 -0.44 42.55 -19.78
N THR A 113 0.82 42.10 -19.68
CA THR A 113 1.16 40.79 -19.13
C THR A 113 2.12 40.97 -17.96
N VAL A 114 1.82 40.36 -16.83
CA VAL A 114 2.69 40.31 -15.64
C VAL A 114 3.15 38.89 -15.44
N LEU A 115 4.45 38.66 -15.38
CA LEU A 115 5.10 37.38 -15.07
C LEU A 115 5.73 37.51 -13.71
N SER A 116 5.26 36.70 -12.71
CA SER A 116 5.78 36.71 -11.36
C SER A 116 6.03 35.29 -10.85
N ASP A 117 6.65 35.10 -9.70
CA ASP A 117 6.93 33.78 -9.15
C ASP A 117 5.69 33.04 -8.64
N ALA A 118 4.65 33.75 -8.28
CA ALA A 118 3.40 33.20 -7.75
C ALA A 118 2.33 33.02 -8.83
N LEU A 119 2.21 33.98 -9.74
CA LEU A 119 1.09 34.13 -10.66
C LEU A 119 1.54 34.80 -11.96
N ASP A 120 1.23 34.22 -13.10
CA ASP A 120 1.28 34.89 -14.38
C ASP A 120 -0.10 35.46 -14.71
N LEU A 121 -0.17 36.68 -15.20
CA LEU A 121 -1.42 37.41 -15.40
C LEU A 121 -1.43 38.16 -16.74
N GLN A 122 -2.54 38.10 -17.47
CA GLN A 122 -2.85 38.96 -18.60
C GLN A 122 -4.11 39.79 -18.30
N ALA A 123 -4.09 41.08 -18.49
CA ALA A 123 -5.23 41.95 -18.24
C ALA A 123 -5.41 42.99 -19.37
N GLN A 124 -6.65 43.45 -19.59
CA GLN A 124 -6.94 44.52 -20.54
C GLN A 124 -6.45 45.86 -20.00
N VAL A 125 -6.72 46.13 -18.74
CA VAL A 125 -6.31 47.33 -18.04
C VAL A 125 -5.60 46.97 -16.75
N GLY A 126 -4.47 47.65 -16.46
CA GLY A 126 -3.75 47.42 -15.22
C GLY A 126 -3.17 48.75 -14.67
N ARG A 127 -3.22 48.86 -13.36
CA ARG A 127 -2.61 49.95 -12.60
C ARG A 127 -1.79 49.38 -11.48
N LEU A 128 -0.53 49.78 -11.36
CA LEU A 128 0.41 49.33 -10.36
C LEU A 128 0.99 50.53 -9.60
N ALA A 129 0.78 50.62 -8.30
CA ALA A 129 1.43 51.60 -7.44
C ALA A 129 2.88 51.13 -7.19
N ALA A 130 3.84 51.74 -7.87
CA ALA A 130 5.23 51.29 -7.93
C ALA A 130 5.93 51.27 -6.55
N GLU A 131 5.58 52.17 -5.63
CA GLU A 131 6.14 52.25 -4.28
C GLU A 131 5.50 51.29 -3.31
N ARG A 132 4.22 50.97 -3.47
CA ARG A 132 3.42 50.14 -2.53
C ARG A 132 3.28 48.68 -2.96
N GLY A 133 3.75 48.32 -4.17
CA GLY A 133 3.56 46.98 -4.71
C GLY A 133 2.09 46.56 -4.93
N GLU A 134 1.17 47.55 -4.84
CA GLU A 134 -0.28 47.33 -5.03
C GLU A 134 -0.65 47.37 -6.50
N GLY A 135 -1.32 46.33 -6.99
CA GLY A 135 -1.80 46.25 -8.37
C GLY A 135 -3.31 46.06 -8.45
N ARG A 136 -3.94 46.71 -9.44
CA ARG A 136 -5.33 46.45 -9.81
C ARG A 136 -5.40 46.21 -11.34
N PHE A 137 -5.97 45.04 -11.66
CA PHE A 137 -6.06 44.54 -13.04
C PHE A 137 -7.53 44.23 -13.34
N GLU A 138 -8.02 44.65 -14.51
CA GLU A 138 -9.40 44.45 -14.94
C GLU A 138 -9.44 43.53 -16.16
N ASP A 139 -10.48 42.67 -16.24
CA ASP A 139 -10.64 41.62 -17.25
C ASP A 139 -9.39 40.74 -17.37
N ALA A 140 -9.03 40.15 -16.26
CA ALA A 140 -7.78 39.43 -16.10
C ALA A 140 -7.92 37.92 -16.37
N ARG A 141 -6.91 37.37 -17.05
CA ARG A 141 -6.64 35.93 -17.11
C ARG A 141 -5.41 35.63 -16.26
N PHE A 142 -5.47 34.61 -15.43
CA PHE A 142 -4.37 34.27 -14.54
C PHE A 142 -3.99 32.79 -14.65
N TYR A 143 -2.72 32.48 -14.36
CA TYR A 143 -2.14 31.15 -14.39
C TYR A 143 -1.31 30.95 -13.13
N LEU A 144 -1.65 29.92 -12.33
CA LEU A 144 -0.92 29.59 -11.11
C LEU A 144 0.43 28.96 -11.45
N ARG A 145 1.47 29.32 -10.69
CA ARG A 145 2.84 28.83 -10.92
C ARG A 145 3.19 27.61 -10.08
N LYS A 146 2.77 27.58 -8.82
CA LYS A 146 3.07 26.51 -7.88
C LYS A 146 2.13 25.31 -8.01
N ARG A 147 1.02 25.46 -8.68
CA ARG A 147 0.04 24.41 -8.99
C ARG A 147 -0.47 24.56 -10.40
N VAL A 148 -0.85 23.43 -10.99
CA VAL A 148 -1.50 23.44 -12.30
C VAL A 148 -2.88 24.07 -12.15
N GLY A 149 -3.12 25.22 -12.84
CA GLY A 149 -4.41 25.87 -12.83
C GLY A 149 -4.39 27.24 -13.50
N ARG A 150 -5.51 27.58 -14.09
CA ARG A 150 -5.75 28.85 -14.77
C ARG A 150 -7.15 29.38 -14.46
N GLY A 151 -7.35 30.65 -14.67
CA GLY A 151 -8.67 31.23 -14.46
C GLY A 151 -8.84 32.60 -15.11
N THR A 152 -10.06 33.13 -14.97
CA THR A 152 -10.43 34.47 -15.30
C THR A 152 -11.01 35.19 -14.11
N ALA A 153 -10.86 36.50 -14.03
CA ALA A 153 -11.45 37.34 -13.00
C ALA A 153 -11.81 38.72 -13.58
N SER A 154 -12.94 39.26 -13.18
CA SER A 154 -13.33 40.61 -13.57
C SER A 154 -12.37 41.67 -13.00
N THR A 155 -11.86 41.41 -11.80
CA THR A 155 -10.86 42.26 -11.15
C THR A 155 -9.89 41.40 -10.33
N VAL A 156 -8.58 41.67 -10.46
CA VAL A 156 -7.51 41.17 -9.61
C VAL A 156 -6.87 42.32 -8.88
N GLN A 157 -6.81 42.26 -7.56
CA GLN A 157 -6.12 43.20 -6.69
C GLN A 157 -4.98 42.48 -6.01
N THR A 158 -3.75 42.90 -6.20
CA THR A 158 -2.54 42.39 -5.58
C THR A 158 -2.01 43.39 -4.53
N THR A 159 -1.45 42.89 -3.45
CA THR A 159 -0.76 43.68 -2.43
C THR A 159 0.62 43.06 -2.22
N GLU A 160 1.62 43.89 -1.84
CA GLU A 160 3.00 43.40 -1.61
C GLU A 160 3.05 42.48 -0.38
N ASP A 161 2.38 42.85 0.71
CA ASP A 161 2.39 42.10 2.00
C ASP A 161 0.96 41.68 2.41
N GLY A 162 0.24 41.01 1.52
CA GLY A 162 -1.10 40.54 1.88
C GLY A 162 -1.80 39.72 0.81
N PRO A 163 -3.01 39.23 1.08
CA PRO A 163 -3.71 38.38 0.18
C PRO A 163 -4.18 39.11 -1.09
N SER A 164 -3.95 38.49 -2.24
CA SER A 164 -4.52 38.93 -3.50
C SER A 164 -6.03 38.67 -3.53
N ARG A 165 -6.83 39.64 -4.01
CA ARG A 165 -8.30 39.51 -4.08
C ARG A 165 -8.75 39.48 -5.52
N LEU A 166 -9.56 38.50 -5.85
CA LEU A 166 -10.11 38.28 -7.18
C LEU A 166 -11.64 38.28 -7.10
N ARG A 167 -12.31 38.92 -8.06
CA ARG A 167 -13.78 38.99 -8.15
C ARG A 167 -14.29 38.31 -9.39
N GLU A 168 -15.49 37.73 -9.33
CA GLU A 168 -16.16 37.01 -10.42
C GLU A 168 -15.20 35.99 -11.07
N VAL A 169 -14.72 35.10 -10.26
CA VAL A 169 -13.64 34.15 -10.64
C VAL A 169 -14.21 32.93 -11.30
N ARG A 170 -13.56 32.48 -12.39
CA ARG A 170 -13.65 31.12 -12.91
C ARG A 170 -12.27 30.50 -12.88
N PHE A 171 -12.14 29.31 -12.31
CA PHE A 171 -10.87 28.58 -12.18
C PHE A 171 -11.02 27.16 -12.69
N THR A 172 -10.04 26.66 -13.44
CA THR A 172 -9.97 25.29 -13.95
C THR A 172 -8.52 24.82 -14.06
N THR A 173 -8.33 23.50 -14.08
CA THR A 173 -7.03 22.87 -14.44
C THR A 173 -7.03 22.36 -15.88
N CYS A 174 -8.10 22.55 -16.63
CA CYS A 174 -8.17 22.14 -18.04
C CYS A 174 -7.19 22.95 -18.90
N PRO A 175 -6.60 22.35 -19.95
CA PRO A 175 -5.71 23.03 -20.88
C PRO A 175 -6.32 24.30 -21.49
N ALA A 176 -5.47 25.26 -21.90
CA ALA A 176 -5.90 26.57 -22.36
C ALA A 176 -6.64 26.53 -23.73
N ASP A 177 -6.35 25.55 -24.54
CA ASP A 177 -6.98 25.30 -25.84
C ASP A 177 -8.44 24.80 -25.74
N GLN A 178 -8.87 24.31 -24.55
CA GLN A 178 -10.23 23.86 -24.29
C GLN A 178 -11.19 25.00 -23.85
N GLY A 179 -10.88 26.24 -24.08
CA GLY A 179 -11.74 27.39 -23.73
C GLY A 179 -12.01 27.48 -22.22
N ASP A 180 -13.27 27.47 -21.78
CA ASP A 180 -13.66 27.53 -20.37
C ASP A 180 -13.36 26.21 -19.62
N GLY A 181 -13.02 25.14 -20.33
CA GLY A 181 -12.76 23.80 -19.80
C GLY A 181 -14.05 22.99 -19.54
N ASP A 182 -13.91 21.67 -19.50
CA ASP A 182 -15.03 20.76 -19.19
C ASP A 182 -15.55 20.95 -17.74
N TRP A 183 -14.68 21.40 -16.83
CA TRP A 183 -15.07 21.77 -15.49
C TRP A 183 -14.43 23.08 -15.04
N TYR A 184 -15.13 23.81 -14.20
CA TYR A 184 -14.61 25.01 -13.56
C TYR A 184 -15.23 25.24 -12.18
N LEU A 185 -14.43 25.85 -11.30
CA LEU A 185 -14.90 26.45 -10.06
C LEU A 185 -15.29 27.89 -10.37
N ARG A 186 -16.55 28.26 -10.15
CA ARG A 186 -17.04 29.63 -10.18
C ARG A 186 -17.17 30.17 -8.78
N ALA A 187 -16.64 31.35 -8.50
CA ALA A 187 -16.77 32.00 -7.20
C ALA A 187 -16.97 33.52 -7.34
N GLN A 188 -17.72 34.12 -6.43
CA GLN A 188 -17.95 35.57 -6.45
C GLN A 188 -16.71 36.32 -5.98
N ASP A 189 -16.09 35.90 -4.89
CA ASP A 189 -14.87 36.48 -4.34
C ASP A 189 -13.88 35.36 -4.00
N VAL A 190 -12.62 35.55 -4.39
CA VAL A 190 -11.51 34.65 -4.05
C VAL A 190 -10.40 35.49 -3.42
N GLN A 191 -9.83 35.03 -2.31
CA GLN A 191 -8.63 35.57 -1.71
C GLN A 191 -7.52 34.52 -1.78
N LEU A 192 -6.35 34.91 -2.28
CA LEU A 192 -5.15 34.06 -2.38
C LEU A 192 -4.09 34.66 -1.48
N ASP A 193 -3.77 33.97 -0.40
CA ASP A 193 -2.70 34.31 0.51
C ASP A 193 -1.51 33.39 0.22
N PHE A 194 -0.50 33.91 -0.46
CA PHE A 194 0.68 33.15 -0.87
C PHE A 194 1.67 32.92 0.26
N ASP A 195 1.58 33.70 1.35
CA ASP A 195 2.44 33.54 2.52
C ASP A 195 1.96 32.39 3.40
N SER A 196 0.66 32.30 3.64
CA SER A 196 0.06 31.17 4.34
C SER A 196 -0.23 29.95 3.46
N GLY A 197 -0.06 30.06 2.14
CA GLY A 197 -0.38 29.00 1.19
C GLY A 197 -1.88 28.69 1.07
N GLN A 198 -2.77 29.60 1.52
CA GLN A 198 -4.21 29.39 1.59
C GLN A 198 -4.99 30.25 0.59
N GLY A 199 -5.93 29.63 -0.09
CA GLY A 199 -6.99 30.29 -0.85
C GLY A 199 -8.33 30.16 -0.15
N THR A 200 -9.17 31.23 -0.19
CA THR A 200 -10.57 31.16 0.24
C THR A 200 -11.48 31.68 -0.87
N ALA A 201 -12.64 31.04 -1.02
CA ALA A 201 -13.65 31.43 -2.01
C ALA A 201 -15.01 31.57 -1.35
N ARG A 202 -15.78 32.57 -1.78
CA ARG A 202 -17.17 32.79 -1.33
C ARG A 202 -18.13 32.55 -2.48
N ASN A 203 -19.31 31.99 -2.14
CA ASN A 203 -20.35 31.61 -3.10
C ASN A 203 -19.77 30.79 -4.25
N ALA A 204 -19.07 29.71 -3.86
CA ALA A 204 -18.36 28.86 -4.80
C ALA A 204 -19.26 27.75 -5.35
N GLN A 205 -19.16 27.49 -6.66
CA GLN A 205 -19.84 26.43 -7.36
C GLN A 205 -18.83 25.63 -8.21
N VAL A 206 -18.85 24.31 -8.08
CA VAL A 206 -18.17 23.42 -9.01
C VAL A 206 -19.15 23.08 -10.12
N VAL A 207 -18.80 23.42 -11.33
CA VAL A 207 -19.61 23.17 -12.55
C VAL A 207 -18.85 22.18 -13.42
N PHE A 208 -19.53 21.12 -13.87
CA PHE A 208 -19.00 20.12 -14.79
C PHE A 208 -19.89 20.02 -16.01
N LYS A 209 -19.34 20.27 -17.19
CA LYS A 209 -20.06 20.30 -18.48
C LYS A 209 -21.34 21.16 -18.42
N GLY A 210 -21.26 22.30 -17.76
CA GLY A 210 -22.38 23.23 -17.61
C GLY A 210 -23.36 22.90 -16.47
N ILE A 211 -23.25 21.75 -15.81
CA ILE A 211 -24.11 21.32 -14.72
C ILE A 211 -23.45 21.68 -13.37
N PRO A 212 -24.10 22.45 -12.49
CA PRO A 212 -23.60 22.71 -11.15
C PRO A 212 -23.72 21.45 -10.31
N LEU A 213 -22.57 20.89 -9.88
CA LEU A 213 -22.50 19.69 -9.05
C LEU A 213 -22.54 19.98 -7.56
N ILE A 214 -21.81 21.02 -7.13
CA ILE A 214 -21.64 21.39 -5.72
C ILE A 214 -21.73 22.89 -5.59
N TYR A 215 -22.46 23.37 -4.58
CA TYR A 215 -22.46 24.76 -4.11
C TYR A 215 -22.02 24.82 -2.66
N THR A 216 -21.16 25.79 -2.34
CA THR A 216 -20.78 26.11 -0.97
C THR A 216 -20.71 27.63 -0.76
N PRO A 217 -21.26 28.15 0.34
CA PRO A 217 -21.17 29.58 0.63
C PRO A 217 -19.75 30.02 0.95
N TRP A 218 -18.92 29.09 1.41
CA TRP A 218 -17.51 29.31 1.72
C TRP A 218 -16.69 28.07 1.47
N LEU A 219 -15.51 28.23 0.85
CA LEU A 219 -14.55 27.17 0.56
C LEU A 219 -13.15 27.69 0.88
N ALA A 220 -12.34 26.89 1.60
CA ALA A 220 -10.92 27.08 1.72
C ALA A 220 -10.18 25.99 0.95
N PHE A 221 -9.08 26.34 0.27
CA PHE A 221 -8.28 25.41 -0.53
C PHE A 221 -6.80 25.78 -0.49
N PRO A 222 -5.88 24.81 -0.57
CA PRO A 222 -4.45 25.10 -0.62
C PRO A 222 -4.07 25.63 -2.00
N ILE A 223 -3.21 26.63 -2.04
CA ILE A 223 -2.59 27.17 -3.26
C ILE A 223 -1.11 26.78 -3.38
N THR A 224 -0.60 26.04 -2.41
CA THR A 224 0.72 25.40 -2.37
C THR A 224 0.53 23.90 -2.13
N ASP A 225 1.61 23.12 -2.12
CA ASP A 225 1.56 21.68 -1.82
C ASP A 225 1.47 21.39 -0.31
N GLU A 226 1.29 22.41 0.52
CA GLU A 226 1.13 22.25 1.96
C GLU A 226 -0.26 21.72 2.31
N ARG A 227 -0.31 20.91 3.39
CA ARG A 227 -1.57 20.35 3.90
C ARG A 227 -2.40 21.44 4.57
N MET A 228 -3.70 21.45 4.30
CA MET A 228 -4.62 22.42 4.85
C MET A 228 -5.93 21.76 5.30
N SER A 229 -6.54 22.31 6.39
CA SER A 229 -7.86 21.88 6.84
C SER A 229 -8.94 22.24 5.84
N GLY A 230 -9.90 21.33 5.64
CA GLY A 230 -11.03 21.58 4.73
C GLY A 230 -11.86 20.33 4.44
N PHE A 231 -12.97 20.53 3.75
CA PHE A 231 -13.77 19.42 3.25
C PHE A 231 -13.05 18.74 2.10
N LEU A 232 -13.00 17.41 2.16
CA LEU A 232 -12.56 16.59 1.05
C LEU A 232 -13.74 16.26 0.14
N ALA A 233 -13.42 15.73 -1.04
CA ALA A 233 -14.43 15.33 -1.99
C ALA A 233 -15.41 14.29 -1.40
N PRO A 234 -16.73 14.51 -1.54
CA PRO A 234 -17.71 13.55 -1.06
C PRO A 234 -17.65 12.24 -1.86
N ARG A 235 -18.04 11.15 -1.21
CA ARG A 235 -18.18 9.83 -1.80
C ARG A 235 -19.65 9.43 -1.85
N MET A 236 -20.07 8.85 -2.95
CA MET A 236 -21.44 8.37 -3.16
C MET A 236 -21.43 6.96 -3.71
N GLY A 237 -22.33 6.13 -3.20
CA GLY A 237 -22.55 4.77 -3.67
C GLY A 237 -23.97 4.31 -3.36
N SER A 238 -24.29 3.11 -3.78
CA SER A 238 -25.55 2.45 -3.44
C SER A 238 -25.32 0.96 -3.32
N SER A 239 -25.91 0.33 -2.32
CA SER A 239 -25.93 -1.12 -2.18
C SER A 239 -27.28 -1.61 -1.63
N ASN A 240 -27.50 -2.91 -1.71
CA ASN A 240 -28.74 -3.52 -1.23
C ASN A 240 -28.93 -3.31 0.28
N ASP A 241 -27.85 -3.32 1.07
CA ASP A 241 -27.93 -3.32 2.54
C ASP A 241 -27.87 -1.92 3.16
N ARG A 242 -27.21 -1.00 2.48
CA ARG A 242 -27.03 0.38 2.98
C ARG A 242 -27.97 1.37 2.30
N GLY A 243 -28.55 0.99 1.15
CA GLY A 243 -29.28 1.92 0.29
C GLY A 243 -28.34 2.97 -0.31
N LEU A 244 -28.78 4.23 -0.44
CA LEU A 244 -27.93 5.34 -0.83
C LEU A 244 -26.92 5.60 0.30
N ASP A 245 -25.64 5.67 -0.05
CA ASP A 245 -24.50 5.86 0.86
C ASP A 245 -23.75 7.12 0.45
N LEU A 246 -23.80 8.16 1.28
CA LEU A 246 -23.17 9.46 1.08
C LEU A 246 -22.22 9.77 2.23
N SER A 247 -20.94 9.99 1.91
CA SER A 247 -19.89 10.35 2.88
C SER A 247 -19.27 11.69 2.53
N VAL A 248 -19.12 12.58 3.51
CA VAL A 248 -18.54 13.92 3.33
C VAL A 248 -17.37 14.12 4.32
N PRO A 249 -16.14 13.77 3.95
CA PRO A 249 -15.02 13.90 4.87
C PRO A 249 -14.60 15.35 5.11
N TYR A 250 -14.25 15.67 6.34
CA TYR A 250 -13.58 16.91 6.74
C TYR A 250 -12.19 16.59 7.29
N TYR A 251 -11.17 17.09 6.63
CA TYR A 251 -9.77 16.96 7.04
C TYR A 251 -9.37 18.13 7.94
N TRP A 252 -8.78 17.84 9.08
CA TRP A 252 -8.26 18.79 10.04
C TRP A 252 -6.75 18.68 10.17
N ASN A 253 -6.01 19.63 9.58
CA ASN A 253 -4.58 19.78 9.75
C ASN A 253 -4.28 20.42 11.11
N ILE A 254 -4.01 19.62 12.13
CA ILE A 254 -3.82 20.08 13.51
C ILE A 254 -2.42 20.67 13.67
N ALA A 255 -1.40 19.96 13.17
CA ALA A 255 0.01 20.34 13.24
C ALA A 255 0.79 19.58 12.14
N PRO A 256 2.03 19.95 11.84
CA PRO A 256 2.84 19.24 10.82
C PRO A 256 2.96 17.73 11.07
N GLU A 257 2.95 17.31 12.33
CA GLU A 257 3.11 15.92 12.74
C GLU A 257 1.80 15.23 13.16
N ARG A 258 0.65 15.89 13.03
CA ARG A 258 -0.65 15.28 13.40
C ARG A 258 -1.82 15.87 12.64
N ASP A 259 -2.76 15.05 12.30
CA ASP A 259 -3.98 15.43 11.61
C ASP A 259 -5.16 14.53 12.01
N ALA A 260 -6.37 14.98 11.65
CA ALA A 260 -7.57 14.19 11.84
C ALA A 260 -8.50 14.31 10.63
N THR A 261 -9.30 13.28 10.40
CA THR A 261 -10.37 13.29 9.39
C THR A 261 -11.68 12.82 10.03
N PHE A 262 -12.71 13.62 9.91
CA PHE A 262 -14.07 13.29 10.38
C PHE A 262 -14.97 13.10 9.17
N THR A 263 -15.60 11.94 9.05
CA THR A 263 -16.43 11.60 7.90
C THR A 263 -17.83 11.20 8.34
N PRO A 264 -18.78 12.14 8.41
CA PRO A 264 -20.18 11.78 8.47
C PRO A 264 -20.57 11.01 7.21
N ARG A 265 -21.20 9.86 7.41
CA ARG A 265 -21.67 8.94 6.38
C ARG A 265 -23.15 8.65 6.57
N LEU A 266 -23.97 9.08 5.62
CA LEU A 266 -25.40 8.88 5.62
C LEU A 266 -25.76 7.66 4.77
N MET A 267 -26.33 6.65 5.38
CA MET A 267 -26.86 5.44 4.75
C MET A 267 -28.37 5.47 4.85
N SER A 268 -29.08 5.50 3.71
CA SER A 268 -30.53 5.70 3.70
C SER A 268 -31.34 4.58 4.38
N LYS A 269 -30.76 3.37 4.52
CA LYS A 269 -31.39 2.23 5.20
C LYS A 269 -30.92 2.03 6.65
N ARG A 270 -29.79 2.62 7.06
CA ARG A 270 -29.15 2.34 8.36
C ARG A 270 -29.00 3.56 9.26
N GLY A 271 -28.97 4.77 8.68
CA GLY A 271 -28.82 6.01 9.44
C GLY A 271 -27.51 6.73 9.21
N LEU A 272 -27.12 7.59 10.19
CA LEU A 272 -25.93 8.42 10.13
C LEU A 272 -24.79 7.80 10.95
N GLN A 273 -23.71 7.42 10.30
CA GLN A 273 -22.46 6.97 10.90
C GLN A 273 -21.44 8.10 10.93
N LEU A 274 -20.70 8.25 12.02
CA LEU A 274 -19.51 9.10 12.08
C LEU A 274 -18.25 8.23 12.05
N GLN A 275 -17.40 8.44 11.06
CA GLN A 275 -16.06 7.85 10.99
C GLN A 275 -15.04 8.92 11.38
N SER A 276 -14.08 8.57 12.23
CA SER A 276 -13.05 9.47 12.73
C SER A 276 -11.67 8.81 12.60
N GLU A 277 -10.74 9.47 11.97
CA GLU A 277 -9.34 9.05 11.85
C GLU A 277 -8.45 10.12 12.48
N TYR A 278 -7.54 9.73 13.35
CA TYR A 278 -6.50 10.59 13.90
C TYR A 278 -5.14 9.97 13.65
N ARG A 279 -4.23 10.72 13.01
CA ARG A 279 -2.86 10.28 12.70
C ARG A 279 -1.85 11.16 13.39
N TYR A 280 -0.78 10.56 13.85
CA TYR A 280 0.33 11.28 14.48
C TYR A 280 1.68 10.66 14.15
N LEU A 281 2.70 11.51 14.14
CA LEU A 281 4.12 11.16 14.02
C LEU A 281 4.86 11.91 15.13
N GLY A 282 5.54 11.21 16.01
CA GLY A 282 6.24 11.80 17.15
C GLY A 282 7.55 11.09 17.47
N ALA A 283 8.25 11.55 18.47
CA ALA A 283 9.51 10.97 18.94
C ALA A 283 9.36 9.50 19.39
N LEU A 284 8.18 9.13 19.87
CA LEU A 284 7.87 7.75 20.30
C LEU A 284 7.34 6.86 19.17
N GLY A 285 7.28 7.35 17.94
CA GLY A 285 6.79 6.61 16.78
C GLY A 285 5.61 7.26 16.08
N GLN A 286 4.97 6.49 15.20
CA GLN A 286 3.82 6.93 14.43
C GLN A 286 2.60 6.04 14.70
N GLY A 287 1.42 6.61 14.56
CA GLY A 287 0.21 5.83 14.76
C GLY A 287 -1.04 6.42 14.12
N VAL A 288 -2.05 5.57 14.04
CA VAL A 288 -3.38 5.89 13.54
C VAL A 288 -4.41 5.36 14.54
N LEU A 289 -5.28 6.23 15.00
CA LEU A 289 -6.48 5.88 15.73
C LEU A 289 -7.68 6.07 14.80
N TYR A 290 -8.48 5.04 14.62
CA TYR A 290 -9.66 5.05 13.77
C TYR A 290 -10.87 4.57 14.56
N ASN A 291 -11.99 5.25 14.40
CA ASN A 291 -13.25 4.91 15.03
C ASN A 291 -14.42 5.12 14.05
N GLU A 292 -15.38 4.21 14.11
CA GLU A 292 -16.69 4.36 13.47
C GLU A 292 -17.77 4.23 14.55
N TYR A 293 -18.76 5.11 14.51
CA TYR A 293 -19.91 5.07 15.40
C TYR A 293 -21.20 5.30 14.60
N LEU A 294 -22.08 4.32 14.63
CA LEU A 294 -23.43 4.36 14.05
C LEU A 294 -24.44 4.24 15.20
N PRO A 295 -25.02 5.35 15.66
CA PRO A 295 -26.05 5.29 16.67
C PRO A 295 -27.33 4.70 16.07
N ASN A 296 -27.92 3.75 16.76
CA ASN A 296 -29.22 3.15 16.45
C ASN A 296 -29.34 2.75 14.96
N ASP A 297 -28.56 1.74 14.54
CA ASP A 297 -28.70 1.15 13.19
C ASP A 297 -30.17 0.83 12.92
N GLN A 298 -30.77 1.48 11.93
CA GLN A 298 -32.22 1.39 11.66
C GLN A 298 -32.71 -0.02 11.30
N ILE A 299 -31.79 -0.93 10.95
CA ILE A 299 -32.10 -2.35 10.67
C ILE A 299 -32.01 -3.19 11.94
N LEU A 300 -30.95 -3.02 12.74
CA LEU A 300 -30.70 -3.82 13.95
C LEU A 300 -31.32 -3.20 15.22
N GLY A 301 -31.51 -1.89 15.26
CA GLY A 301 -32.03 -1.17 16.42
C GLY A 301 -31.01 -0.98 17.56
N GLU A 302 -29.71 -1.14 17.28
CA GLU A 302 -28.62 -1.08 18.25
C GLU A 302 -27.52 -0.12 17.78
N ASP A 303 -26.70 0.36 18.74
CA ASP A 303 -25.51 1.17 18.45
C ASP A 303 -24.40 0.26 17.93
N ARG A 304 -23.75 0.67 16.85
CA ARG A 304 -22.64 -0.11 16.27
C ARG A 304 -21.35 0.70 16.25
N THR A 305 -20.26 0.04 16.63
CA THR A 305 -18.94 0.68 16.74
C THR A 305 -17.85 -0.15 16.15
N LEU A 306 -16.84 0.54 15.61
CA LEU A 306 -15.53 -0.01 15.27
C LEU A 306 -14.45 0.86 15.90
N TRP A 307 -13.49 0.24 16.56
CA TRP A 307 -12.27 0.87 17.05
C TRP A 307 -11.06 0.19 16.40
N SER A 308 -10.09 0.98 15.96
CA SER A 308 -8.81 0.47 15.50
C SER A 308 -7.69 1.41 15.94
N TYR A 309 -6.65 0.86 16.54
CA TYR A 309 -5.46 1.59 16.92
C TYR A 309 -4.22 0.87 16.42
N ARG A 310 -3.47 1.52 15.56
CA ARG A 310 -2.19 1.03 15.06
C ARG A 310 -1.08 1.98 15.46
N HIS A 311 -0.03 1.44 16.06
CA HIS A 311 1.14 2.21 16.46
C HIS A 311 2.41 1.43 16.14
N GLN A 312 3.42 2.14 15.64
CA GLN A 312 4.75 1.62 15.37
C GLN A 312 5.79 2.57 15.93
N ALA A 313 6.76 2.01 16.66
CA ALA A 313 7.82 2.77 17.29
C ALA A 313 9.17 2.07 17.19
N LYS A 314 10.23 2.86 17.27
CA LYS A 314 11.61 2.39 17.49
C LYS A 314 12.11 3.02 18.79
N PRO A 315 11.78 2.42 19.96
CA PRO A 315 12.13 3.00 21.25
C PRO A 315 13.63 3.08 21.51
N ALA A 316 14.43 2.24 20.85
CA ALA A 316 15.88 2.27 20.85
C ALA A 316 16.41 1.70 19.51
N PRO A 317 17.71 1.81 19.19
CA PRO A 317 18.30 1.23 17.99
C PRO A 317 17.94 -0.22 17.80
N ASP A 318 17.96 -1.16 17.73
CA ASP A 318 17.61 -2.58 17.56
C ASP A 318 16.24 -2.98 18.14
N TRP A 319 15.44 -2.05 18.68
CA TRP A 319 14.12 -2.30 19.22
C TRP A 319 13.01 -1.80 18.30
N GLN A 320 11.96 -2.59 18.17
CA GLN A 320 10.74 -2.25 17.43
C GLN A 320 9.53 -2.58 18.31
N ALA A 321 8.62 -1.62 18.44
CA ALA A 321 7.34 -1.83 19.11
C ALA A 321 6.20 -1.67 18.11
N LYS A 322 5.21 -2.55 18.19
CA LYS A 322 4.01 -2.51 17.36
C LYS A 322 2.79 -2.74 18.25
N ILE A 323 1.78 -1.89 18.11
CA ILE A 323 0.43 -2.13 18.62
C ILE A 323 -0.50 -2.20 17.41
N ASP A 324 -1.35 -3.20 17.39
CA ASP A 324 -2.36 -3.41 16.35
C ASP A 324 -3.61 -3.94 17.04
N TYR A 325 -4.54 -3.04 17.31
CA TYR A 325 -5.76 -3.33 18.06
C TYR A 325 -6.96 -2.95 17.21
N SER A 326 -7.88 -3.89 16.99
CA SER A 326 -9.14 -3.61 16.32
C SER A 326 -10.26 -4.34 17.03
N SER A 327 -11.42 -3.70 17.15
CA SER A 327 -12.60 -4.26 17.81
C SER A 327 -13.87 -3.72 17.14
N VAL A 328 -14.87 -4.57 16.98
CA VAL A 328 -16.21 -4.21 16.52
C VAL A 328 -17.26 -4.59 17.56
N SER A 329 -18.42 -3.94 17.48
CA SER A 329 -19.55 -4.19 18.40
C SER A 329 -20.16 -5.57 18.25
N ASP A 330 -20.17 -6.10 17.03
CA ASP A 330 -20.90 -7.33 16.69
C ASP A 330 -20.24 -8.08 15.53
N ILE A 331 -20.58 -9.34 15.38
CA ILE A 331 -20.00 -10.25 14.39
C ILE A 331 -20.38 -9.89 12.94
N ASP A 332 -21.54 -9.26 12.74
CA ASP A 332 -22.08 -8.92 11.42
C ASP A 332 -21.57 -7.54 10.92
N TYR A 333 -20.75 -6.84 11.73
CA TYR A 333 -20.32 -5.46 11.49
C TYR A 333 -19.72 -5.24 10.09
N PHE A 334 -18.77 -6.11 9.70
CA PHE A 334 -18.08 -5.94 8.42
C PHE A 334 -18.92 -6.39 7.24
N GLU A 335 -19.76 -7.38 7.41
CA GLU A 335 -20.67 -7.82 6.37
C GLU A 335 -21.65 -6.72 5.99
N ASP A 336 -22.22 -6.05 6.96
CA ASP A 336 -23.22 -5.01 6.81
C ASP A 336 -22.67 -3.65 6.37
N LEU A 337 -21.59 -3.21 6.98
CA LEU A 337 -21.14 -1.81 6.91
C LEU A 337 -19.89 -1.60 6.07
N SER A 338 -19.12 -2.67 5.79
CA SER A 338 -17.89 -2.53 5.02
C SER A 338 -18.15 -2.20 3.55
N THR A 339 -17.30 -1.33 3.00
CA THR A 339 -17.26 -1.04 1.56
C THR A 339 -16.14 -1.81 0.84
N THR A 340 -15.33 -2.58 1.58
CA THR A 340 -14.16 -3.28 1.03
C THR A 340 -14.23 -4.78 1.27
N LEU A 341 -13.86 -5.58 0.26
CA LEU A 341 -13.85 -7.03 0.33
C LEU A 341 -12.91 -7.55 1.43
N ASN A 342 -11.73 -6.96 1.58
CA ASN A 342 -10.76 -7.39 2.60
C ASN A 342 -11.33 -7.39 4.02
N ARG A 343 -12.18 -6.42 4.35
CA ARG A 343 -12.80 -6.35 5.68
C ARG A 343 -13.96 -7.33 5.79
N SER A 344 -14.79 -7.46 4.75
CA SER A 344 -15.93 -8.39 4.75
C SER A 344 -15.51 -9.86 4.67
N SER A 345 -14.29 -10.17 4.22
CA SER A 345 -13.73 -11.53 4.20
C SER A 345 -12.85 -11.88 5.39
N SER A 346 -12.64 -10.95 6.32
CA SER A 346 -11.85 -11.19 7.53
C SER A 346 -12.60 -12.14 8.47
N ARG A 347 -11.95 -13.23 8.90
CA ARG A 347 -12.52 -14.18 9.85
C ARG A 347 -12.38 -13.70 11.30
N TYR A 348 -11.22 -13.15 11.62
CA TYR A 348 -10.86 -12.70 12.97
C TYR A 348 -10.19 -11.33 12.91
N LEU A 349 -10.51 -10.47 13.88
CA LEU A 349 -9.72 -9.30 14.19
C LEU A 349 -8.63 -9.68 15.18
N GLN A 350 -7.41 -9.42 14.81
CA GLN A 350 -6.25 -9.61 15.69
C GLN A 350 -6.07 -8.37 16.56
N ARG A 351 -5.86 -8.57 17.84
CA ARG A 351 -5.54 -7.55 18.84
C ARG A 351 -4.19 -7.88 19.42
N GLN A 352 -3.17 -7.09 19.13
CA GLN A 352 -1.83 -7.39 19.61
C GLN A 352 -1.03 -6.17 20.03
N ALA A 353 -0.17 -6.37 21.02
CA ALA A 353 0.95 -5.52 21.35
C ALA A 353 2.23 -6.36 21.30
N ALA A 354 3.23 -5.91 20.58
CA ALA A 354 4.49 -6.61 20.40
C ALA A 354 5.69 -5.71 20.58
N LEU A 355 6.76 -6.25 21.16
CA LEU A 355 8.07 -5.61 21.30
C LEU A 355 9.13 -6.59 20.83
N GLY A 356 9.88 -6.21 19.82
CA GLY A 356 10.97 -7.00 19.26
C GLY A 356 12.32 -6.34 19.47
N TYR A 357 13.33 -7.13 19.78
CA TYR A 357 14.74 -6.76 19.78
C TYR A 357 15.47 -7.59 18.72
N GLY A 358 16.17 -6.93 17.83
CA GLY A 358 16.93 -7.56 16.74
C GLY A 358 18.43 -7.24 16.86
N GLY A 359 19.11 -7.85 17.82
CA GLY A 359 20.56 -7.66 18.03
C GLY A 359 21.41 -8.47 17.04
N PRO A 360 22.73 -8.36 17.10
CA PRO A 360 23.62 -9.06 16.17
C PRO A 360 23.63 -10.57 16.33
N GLN A 361 23.34 -11.09 17.53
CA GLN A 361 23.38 -12.52 17.84
C GLN A 361 22.01 -13.07 18.21
N TRP A 362 21.13 -12.25 18.80
CA TRP A 362 19.85 -12.66 19.37
C TRP A 362 18.71 -11.84 18.79
N ASP A 363 17.59 -12.53 18.56
CA ASP A 363 16.26 -11.95 18.40
C ASP A 363 15.45 -12.26 19.65
N LEU A 364 14.88 -11.23 20.29
CA LEU A 364 13.92 -11.39 21.38
C LEU A 364 12.58 -10.84 20.92
N PHE A 365 11.50 -11.50 21.32
CA PHE A 365 10.16 -11.10 20.95
C PHE A 365 9.20 -11.28 22.11
N PHE A 366 8.50 -10.22 22.45
CA PHE A 366 7.45 -10.19 23.49
C PHE A 366 6.14 -9.86 22.79
N ARG A 367 5.08 -10.59 23.11
CA ARG A 367 3.76 -10.38 22.52
C ARG A 367 2.65 -10.64 23.53
N ALA A 368 1.63 -9.78 23.48
CA ALA A 368 0.30 -10.03 23.98
C ALA A 368 -0.66 -10.03 22.79
N GLN A 369 -1.44 -11.08 22.64
CA GLN A 369 -2.29 -11.28 21.47
C GLN A 369 -3.63 -11.89 21.86
N ASP A 370 -4.69 -11.32 21.28
CA ASP A 370 -6.07 -11.75 21.40
C ASP A 370 -6.76 -11.69 20.03
N PHE A 371 -7.94 -12.28 19.91
CA PHE A 371 -8.71 -12.35 18.67
C PHE A 371 -10.17 -12.05 18.95
N GLN A 372 -10.88 -11.52 17.95
CA GLN A 372 -12.33 -11.41 17.93
C GLN A 372 -12.86 -12.01 16.63
N LEU A 373 -13.81 -12.94 16.73
CA LEU A 373 -14.51 -13.53 15.59
C LEU A 373 -15.43 -12.46 14.95
N VAL A 374 -15.31 -12.27 13.63
CA VAL A 374 -16.06 -11.28 12.86
C VAL A 374 -16.64 -11.87 11.54
N ASP A 375 -16.65 -13.18 11.42
CA ASP A 375 -17.26 -13.92 10.31
C ASP A 375 -18.58 -14.55 10.79
N PRO A 376 -19.75 -14.04 10.36
CA PRO A 376 -21.05 -14.57 10.79
C PRO A 376 -21.26 -16.06 10.47
N ARG A 377 -20.62 -16.56 9.40
CA ARG A 377 -20.71 -17.98 8.99
C ARG A 377 -20.10 -18.92 10.01
N ARG A 378 -19.21 -18.41 10.85
CA ARG A 378 -18.51 -19.15 11.91
C ARG A 378 -19.07 -18.85 13.30
N ARG A 379 -20.28 -18.33 13.37
CA ARG A 379 -20.96 -18.02 14.64
C ARG A 379 -21.07 -19.28 15.51
N GLY A 380 -20.47 -19.22 16.69
CA GLY A 380 -20.40 -20.35 17.63
C GLY A 380 -19.15 -21.21 17.48
N GLU A 381 -18.29 -20.97 16.48
CA GLU A 381 -16.97 -21.56 16.45
C GLU A 381 -16.06 -20.92 17.52
N PRO A 382 -15.16 -21.69 18.12
CA PRO A 382 -14.23 -21.15 19.12
C PRO A 382 -13.21 -20.22 18.44
N GLU A 383 -12.93 -19.08 19.08
CA GLU A 383 -11.86 -18.18 18.67
C GLU A 383 -10.48 -18.85 18.80
N PRO A 384 -9.47 -18.40 18.04
CA PRO A 384 -8.10 -18.86 18.26
C PRO A 384 -7.63 -18.56 19.69
N TYR A 385 -6.72 -19.36 20.21
CA TYR A 385 -6.19 -19.14 21.55
C TYR A 385 -5.51 -17.79 21.70
N GLN A 386 -5.84 -17.08 22.76
CA GLN A 386 -5.12 -15.91 23.22
C GLN A 386 -3.70 -16.31 23.64
N ARG A 387 -2.73 -15.40 23.47
CA ARG A 387 -1.35 -15.53 23.95
C ARG A 387 -1.03 -14.35 24.88
N LEU A 388 -1.13 -14.56 26.18
CA LEU A 388 -1.09 -13.52 27.20
C LEU A 388 -0.28 -13.91 28.44
N PRO A 389 1.04 -13.69 28.51
CA PRO A 389 1.95 -13.19 27.48
C PRO A 389 2.58 -14.32 26.64
N GLN A 390 3.33 -13.94 25.61
CA GLN A 390 4.29 -14.79 24.91
C GLN A 390 5.66 -14.12 24.88
N VAL A 391 6.70 -14.87 25.21
CA VAL A 391 8.11 -14.44 25.14
C VAL A 391 8.88 -15.44 24.32
N MET A 392 9.62 -14.97 23.32
CA MET A 392 10.48 -15.82 22.50
C MET A 392 11.90 -15.24 22.46
N ALA A 393 12.88 -16.14 22.48
CA ALA A 393 14.29 -15.85 22.30
C ALA A 393 14.89 -16.83 21.30
N ARG A 394 15.64 -16.35 20.35
CA ARG A 394 16.36 -17.21 19.41
C ARG A 394 17.68 -16.60 18.99
N THR A 395 18.65 -17.44 18.66
CA THR A 395 19.83 -16.99 17.94
C THR A 395 19.42 -16.59 16.51
N ARG A 396 19.94 -15.46 16.03
CA ARG A 396 19.61 -14.97 14.67
C ARG A 396 20.09 -15.90 13.57
N ASN A 397 21.29 -16.43 13.76
CA ASN A 397 21.91 -17.46 12.92
C ASN A 397 22.62 -18.45 13.85
N PRO A 398 23.00 -19.63 13.37
CA PRO A 398 23.90 -20.48 14.13
C PRO A 398 25.17 -19.72 14.50
N GLN A 399 25.49 -19.71 15.79
CA GLN A 399 26.62 -18.97 16.34
C GLN A 399 27.88 -19.82 16.35
N ALA A 400 29.01 -19.26 15.98
CA ALA A 400 30.29 -19.95 15.97
C ALA A 400 30.72 -20.35 17.40
N LEU A 401 31.10 -21.61 17.58
CA LEU A 401 31.74 -22.12 18.78
C LEU A 401 33.27 -22.17 18.61
N ALA A 402 33.73 -22.98 17.63
CA ALA A 402 35.12 -23.10 17.26
C ALA A 402 35.26 -23.70 15.87
N GLY A 403 36.05 -23.07 15.00
CA GLY A 403 36.22 -23.52 13.62
C GLY A 403 34.88 -23.63 12.89
N PRO A 404 34.50 -24.81 12.34
CA PRO A 404 33.22 -24.99 11.68
C PRO A 404 32.06 -25.25 12.64
N LEU A 405 32.33 -25.46 13.95
CA LEU A 405 31.31 -25.78 14.94
C LEU A 405 30.43 -24.57 15.25
N VAL A 406 29.13 -24.81 15.24
CA VAL A 406 28.09 -23.80 15.49
C VAL A 406 27.07 -24.31 16.48
N TYR A 407 26.36 -23.40 17.13
CA TYR A 407 25.19 -23.71 17.94
C TYR A 407 24.02 -22.77 17.59
N ASP A 408 22.84 -23.22 17.83
CA ASP A 408 21.61 -22.43 17.75
C ASP A 408 20.70 -22.74 18.94
N LEU A 409 19.97 -21.72 19.39
CA LEU A 409 19.00 -21.84 20.47
C LEU A 409 17.69 -21.16 20.08
N ARG A 410 16.58 -21.82 20.37
CA ARG A 410 15.23 -21.26 20.35
C ARG A 410 14.56 -21.58 21.67
N ALA A 411 13.90 -20.60 22.28
CA ALA A 411 13.12 -20.78 23.48
C ALA A 411 11.85 -19.92 23.42
N GLU A 412 10.77 -20.46 23.94
CA GLU A 412 9.46 -19.81 24.01
C GLU A 412 8.81 -20.10 25.36
N ALA A 413 8.23 -19.08 25.98
CA ALA A 413 7.32 -19.18 27.09
C ALA A 413 6.01 -18.49 26.75
N VAL A 414 4.88 -19.16 26.86
CA VAL A 414 3.58 -18.61 26.45
C VAL A 414 2.46 -19.14 27.33
N ARG A 415 1.52 -18.24 27.65
CA ARG A 415 0.26 -18.60 28.30
C ARG A 415 -0.87 -18.51 27.29
N PHE A 416 -1.60 -19.63 27.16
CA PHE A 416 -2.77 -19.76 26.30
C PHE A 416 -4.06 -19.64 27.11
N GLY A 417 -5.00 -18.83 26.64
CA GLY A 417 -6.34 -18.69 27.20
C GLY A 417 -7.40 -18.79 26.11
N ARG A 418 -8.52 -19.41 26.44
CA ARG A 418 -9.75 -19.42 25.64
C ARG A 418 -10.91 -19.85 26.52
N ASP A 419 -11.96 -19.04 26.59
CA ASP A 419 -13.10 -19.31 27.45
C ASP A 419 -13.79 -20.63 27.10
N GLY A 420 -14.15 -21.40 28.14
CA GLY A 420 -14.83 -22.68 27.98
C GLY A 420 -13.96 -23.82 27.43
N ASN A 421 -12.67 -23.61 27.24
CA ASN A 421 -11.74 -24.61 26.69
C ASN A 421 -10.53 -24.80 27.61
N ARG A 422 -9.74 -25.85 27.32
CA ARG A 422 -8.48 -26.12 28.01
C ARG A 422 -7.54 -24.93 27.91
N GLN A 423 -6.94 -24.50 29.00
CA GLN A 423 -5.99 -23.37 29.05
C GLN A 423 -4.67 -23.87 29.66
N GLY A 424 -3.61 -23.10 29.54
CA GLY A 424 -2.35 -23.47 30.15
C GLY A 424 -1.16 -22.63 29.72
N GLU A 425 -0.03 -22.98 30.32
CA GLU A 425 1.27 -22.40 30.02
C GLU A 425 2.11 -23.42 29.28
N ARG A 426 2.90 -22.98 28.31
CA ARG A 426 3.87 -23.81 27.60
C ARG A 426 5.25 -23.18 27.69
N LEU A 427 6.24 -24.00 28.03
CA LEU A 427 7.65 -23.72 27.90
C LEU A 427 8.24 -24.66 26.84
N ASP A 428 8.78 -24.12 25.76
CA ASP A 428 9.40 -24.85 24.64
C ASP A 428 10.84 -24.38 24.46
N ALA A 429 11.81 -25.29 24.40
CA ALA A 429 13.19 -24.95 24.16
C ALA A 429 13.86 -25.99 23.26
N GLU A 430 14.61 -25.50 22.26
CA GLU A 430 15.40 -26.33 21.36
C GLU A 430 16.84 -25.80 21.32
N LEU A 431 17.78 -26.66 21.67
CA LEU A 431 19.22 -26.40 21.57
C LEU A 431 19.81 -27.30 20.49
N GLY A 432 20.41 -26.70 19.49
CA GLY A 432 21.11 -27.36 18.40
C GLY A 432 22.64 -27.13 18.46
N VAL A 433 23.40 -28.16 18.14
CA VAL A 433 24.84 -28.09 17.90
C VAL A 433 25.12 -28.75 16.56
N GLY A 434 25.98 -28.16 15.77
CA GLY A 434 26.30 -28.67 14.44
C GLY A 434 27.61 -28.17 13.92
N ALA A 435 27.83 -28.39 12.64
CA ALA A 435 28.94 -27.81 11.91
C ALA A 435 28.45 -27.18 10.61
N ALA A 436 29.05 -26.06 10.21
CA ALA A 436 28.74 -25.39 8.97
C ALA A 436 29.99 -25.32 8.07
N TRP A 437 30.00 -26.15 7.04
CA TRP A 437 30.99 -26.08 5.98
C TRP A 437 30.32 -25.48 4.74
N ASP A 438 30.83 -24.34 4.30
CA ASP A 438 30.38 -23.69 3.06
C ASP A 438 31.65 -23.26 2.27
N ARG A 439 31.85 -23.84 1.09
CA ARG A 439 33.04 -23.73 0.26
C ARG A 439 32.68 -23.43 -1.20
N GLY A 440 31.97 -22.33 -1.42
CA GLY A 440 31.58 -21.93 -2.77
C GLY A 440 30.78 -22.97 -3.54
N GLY A 441 31.42 -24.03 -4.01
CA GLY A 441 30.79 -25.07 -4.81
C GLY A 441 30.04 -26.16 -4.06
N TYR A 442 30.14 -26.23 -2.70
CA TYR A 442 29.39 -27.18 -1.89
C TYR A 442 29.16 -26.66 -0.47
N PHE A 443 28.13 -27.18 0.18
CA PHE A 443 27.92 -26.99 1.60
C PHE A 443 27.54 -28.31 2.28
N ALA A 444 27.83 -28.42 3.59
CA ALA A 444 27.41 -29.51 4.43
C ALA A 444 27.16 -29.01 5.85
N ARG A 445 25.97 -29.30 6.42
CA ARG A 445 25.50 -28.77 7.69
C ARG A 445 24.86 -29.90 8.52
N PRO A 446 25.64 -30.80 9.11
CA PRO A 446 25.13 -31.76 10.10
C PRO A 446 24.70 -30.99 11.36
N ARG A 447 23.57 -31.38 11.94
CA ARG A 447 23.02 -30.79 13.15
C ARG A 447 22.41 -31.86 14.04
N LEU A 448 22.69 -31.78 15.33
CA LEU A 448 22.04 -32.52 16.40
C LEU A 448 21.37 -31.52 17.31
N ALA A 449 20.08 -31.65 17.51
CA ALA A 449 19.34 -30.82 18.45
C ALA A 449 18.54 -31.67 19.42
N TYR A 450 18.21 -31.04 20.55
CA TYR A 450 17.27 -31.60 21.51
C TYR A 450 16.20 -30.57 21.81
N ARG A 451 14.94 -30.94 21.64
CA ARG A 451 13.78 -30.09 21.91
C ARG A 451 13.02 -30.65 23.12
N GLN A 452 12.78 -29.75 24.08
CA GLN A 452 11.99 -30.02 25.28
C GLN A 452 10.80 -29.07 25.30
N THR A 453 9.60 -29.64 25.41
CA THR A 453 8.34 -28.89 25.57
C THR A 453 7.68 -29.36 26.87
N GLN A 454 7.25 -28.42 27.70
CA GLN A 454 6.59 -28.70 28.98
C GLN A 454 5.34 -27.82 29.10
N TYR A 455 4.28 -28.39 29.64
CA TYR A 455 3.01 -27.71 29.88
C TYR A 455 2.67 -27.66 31.37
N SER A 456 1.89 -26.64 31.73
CA SER A 456 1.16 -26.54 32.99
C SER A 456 -0.29 -26.17 32.62
N LEU A 457 -1.18 -27.17 32.70
CA LEU A 457 -2.55 -27.05 32.19
C LEU A 457 -3.50 -26.63 33.30
N ILE A 458 -4.42 -25.75 32.93
CA ILE A 458 -5.54 -25.27 33.76
C ILE A 458 -6.81 -25.69 33.02
N ASP A 459 -7.46 -26.75 33.49
CA ASP A 459 -8.69 -27.25 32.88
C ASP A 459 -9.92 -26.67 33.56
N PRO A 460 -10.79 -25.94 32.87
CA PRO A 460 -12.08 -25.48 33.41
C PRO A 460 -13.09 -26.65 33.54
N VAL A 461 -12.85 -27.78 32.90
CA VAL A 461 -13.64 -29.00 33.00
C VAL A 461 -12.72 -30.12 33.49
N ALA A 462 -13.09 -30.77 34.56
CA ALA A 462 -12.34 -31.90 35.12
C ALA A 462 -12.27 -33.05 34.08
N ILE A 463 -11.15 -33.11 33.37
CA ILE A 463 -10.79 -34.21 32.48
C ILE A 463 -9.71 -35.01 33.22
N ASP A 464 -9.85 -36.33 33.27
CA ASP A 464 -8.84 -37.25 33.82
C ASP A 464 -7.58 -37.30 32.95
N GLY A 465 -6.83 -36.18 32.92
CA GLY A 465 -5.61 -36.04 32.12
C GLY A 465 -4.42 -35.53 32.94
N GLU A 466 -3.22 -35.72 32.43
CA GLU A 466 -1.99 -35.21 33.04
C GLU A 466 -1.99 -33.66 33.02
N GLN A 467 -1.82 -33.04 34.22
CA GLN A 467 -1.80 -31.58 34.33
C GLN A 467 -0.48 -30.95 33.84
N ASN A 468 0.61 -31.70 33.84
CA ASN A 468 1.93 -31.22 33.46
C ASN A 468 2.57 -32.12 32.39
N PRO A 469 1.91 -32.37 31.26
CA PRO A 469 2.48 -33.24 30.24
C PRO A 469 3.72 -32.61 29.62
N SER A 470 4.65 -33.44 29.17
CA SER A 470 5.89 -32.99 28.60
C SER A 470 6.36 -33.91 27.46
N ARG A 471 7.18 -33.35 26.59
CA ARG A 471 7.81 -34.07 25.48
C ARG A 471 9.26 -33.65 25.33
N GLY A 472 10.16 -34.63 25.23
CA GLY A 472 11.56 -34.46 24.90
C GLY A 472 11.95 -35.32 23.70
N GLN A 473 12.53 -34.70 22.66
CA GLN A 473 12.92 -35.42 21.43
C GLN A 473 14.26 -34.95 20.91
N PRO A 474 15.18 -35.84 20.49
CA PRO A 474 16.33 -35.50 19.68
C PRO A 474 15.90 -35.29 18.24
N ILE A 475 16.57 -34.35 17.56
CA ILE A 475 16.39 -34.02 16.14
C ILE A 475 17.77 -34.11 15.49
N VAL A 476 17.92 -35.01 14.54
CA VAL A 476 19.17 -35.18 13.80
C VAL A 476 18.92 -34.79 12.35
N SER A 477 19.73 -33.90 11.81
CA SER A 477 19.63 -33.52 10.40
C SER A 477 20.98 -33.38 9.73
N LEU A 478 21.00 -33.64 8.42
CA LEU A 478 22.13 -33.37 7.53
C LEU A 478 21.60 -32.63 6.30
N ASP A 479 22.01 -31.39 6.14
CA ASP A 479 21.68 -30.57 4.98
C ASP A 479 22.95 -30.39 4.14
N THR A 480 22.96 -30.87 2.90
CA THR A 480 24.11 -30.80 2.01
C THR A 480 23.68 -30.51 0.57
N GLY A 481 24.53 -29.81 -0.16
CA GLY A 481 24.26 -29.50 -1.56
C GLY A 481 25.50 -29.08 -2.32
N LEU A 482 25.34 -29.07 -3.63
CA LEU A 482 26.34 -28.62 -4.58
C LEU A 482 25.81 -27.37 -5.29
N ARG A 483 26.71 -26.52 -5.75
CA ARG A 483 26.41 -25.33 -6.54
C ARG A 483 27.26 -25.37 -7.81
N PHE A 484 26.57 -25.40 -8.95
CA PHE A 484 27.19 -25.34 -10.25
C PHE A 484 26.69 -24.07 -10.96
N GLU A 485 27.61 -23.44 -11.67
CA GLU A 485 27.32 -22.26 -12.49
C GLU A 485 27.97 -22.43 -13.83
N ARG A 486 27.31 -22.03 -14.91
CA ARG A 486 27.87 -21.95 -16.24
C ARG A 486 27.32 -20.77 -17.02
N ASP A 487 28.17 -20.18 -17.83
CA ASP A 487 27.75 -19.22 -18.84
C ASP A 487 27.07 -19.95 -20.00
N VAL A 488 25.98 -19.40 -20.48
CA VAL A 488 25.19 -19.94 -21.60
C VAL A 488 24.87 -18.79 -22.55
N ASP A 489 25.27 -18.94 -23.81
CA ASP A 489 24.83 -18.01 -24.84
C ASP A 489 23.58 -18.58 -25.56
N TRP A 490 22.49 -17.86 -25.45
CA TRP A 490 21.24 -18.21 -26.11
C TRP A 490 20.70 -17.01 -26.90
N ALA A 491 20.47 -17.26 -28.22
CA ALA A 491 19.96 -16.23 -29.13
C ALA A 491 20.77 -14.92 -29.10
N THR A 492 22.12 -15.02 -29.05
CA THR A 492 23.07 -13.89 -29.01
C THR A 492 23.09 -13.07 -27.73
N ARG A 493 22.46 -13.57 -26.64
CA ARG A 493 22.52 -12.95 -25.32
C ARG A 493 23.25 -13.85 -24.33
N PRO A 494 24.09 -13.29 -23.48
CA PRO A 494 24.73 -14.04 -22.40
C PRO A 494 23.76 -14.29 -21.26
N PHE A 495 23.78 -15.49 -20.70
CA PHE A 495 23.04 -15.88 -19.50
C PHE A 495 23.97 -16.61 -18.53
N LEU A 496 23.67 -16.55 -17.27
CA LEU A 496 24.25 -17.38 -16.22
C LEU A 496 23.21 -18.42 -15.78
N GLN A 497 23.54 -19.71 -16.01
CA GLN A 497 22.72 -20.81 -15.48
C GLN A 497 23.32 -21.35 -14.19
N THR A 498 22.49 -21.46 -13.16
CA THR A 498 22.82 -22.13 -11.89
C THR A 498 22.14 -23.51 -11.86
N LEU A 499 22.77 -24.48 -11.18
CA LEU A 499 22.19 -25.78 -10.87
C LEU A 499 22.62 -26.17 -9.46
N GLU A 500 21.61 -26.36 -8.57
CA GLU A 500 21.81 -26.57 -7.14
C GLU A 500 21.09 -27.85 -6.67
N PRO A 501 21.71 -29.04 -6.81
CA PRO A 501 21.19 -30.24 -6.17
C PRO A 501 21.43 -30.17 -4.66
N ARG A 502 20.40 -30.54 -3.89
CA ARG A 502 20.39 -30.54 -2.42
C ARG A 502 19.81 -31.83 -1.88
N LEU A 503 20.41 -32.32 -0.82
CA LEU A 503 19.97 -33.49 -0.08
C LEU A 503 19.82 -33.11 1.39
N PHE A 504 18.69 -33.45 1.96
CA PHE A 504 18.40 -33.22 3.37
C PHE A 504 17.91 -34.53 4.01
N TYR A 505 18.64 -35.02 4.97
CA TYR A 505 18.22 -36.15 5.79
C TYR A 505 17.71 -35.64 7.13
N LEU A 506 16.56 -36.17 7.59
CA LEU A 506 15.96 -35.83 8.86
C LEU A 506 15.57 -37.11 9.60
N TYR A 507 15.98 -37.17 10.88
CA TYR A 507 15.54 -38.20 11.82
C TYR A 507 15.04 -37.56 13.11
N VAL A 508 13.77 -37.86 13.45
CA VAL A 508 13.09 -37.48 14.69
C VAL A 508 12.33 -38.71 15.16
N PRO A 509 12.67 -39.31 16.32
CA PRO A 509 11.99 -40.49 16.79
C PRO A 509 10.54 -40.20 17.15
N GLU A 510 9.68 -41.16 16.94
CA GLU A 510 8.28 -41.09 17.38
C GLU A 510 8.17 -40.94 18.91
N ARG A 511 7.20 -40.15 19.33
CA ARG A 511 6.82 -39.94 20.74
C ARG A 511 5.31 -39.81 20.82
N ASP A 512 4.73 -40.51 21.82
CA ASP A 512 3.32 -40.29 22.13
C ASP A 512 3.09 -38.83 22.58
N GLN A 513 2.15 -38.17 21.97
CA GLN A 513 1.77 -36.79 22.20
C GLN A 513 0.26 -36.63 22.36
N SER A 514 -0.45 -37.74 22.60
CA SER A 514 -1.92 -37.78 22.71
C SER A 514 -2.43 -36.92 23.87
N GLU A 515 -1.69 -36.84 24.97
CA GLU A 515 -2.03 -36.05 26.16
C GLU A 515 -1.66 -34.55 26.01
N LEU A 516 -0.88 -34.20 24.98
CA LEU A 516 -0.49 -32.80 24.77
C LEU A 516 -1.64 -32.01 24.15
N PRO A 517 -1.89 -30.78 24.64
CA PRO A 517 -2.91 -29.91 24.02
C PRO A 517 -2.53 -29.48 22.58
N VAL A 518 -3.51 -28.98 21.83
CA VAL A 518 -3.30 -28.27 20.57
C VAL A 518 -3.76 -26.83 20.74
N PHE A 519 -2.84 -25.93 21.02
CA PHE A 519 -3.10 -24.50 21.21
C PHE A 519 -2.87 -23.68 19.94
N ASP A 520 -1.70 -23.87 19.30
CA ASP A 520 -1.28 -23.04 18.17
C ASP A 520 -0.62 -23.83 17.03
N THR A 521 -0.64 -25.14 17.12
CA THR A 521 -0.08 -25.99 16.07
C THR A 521 -1.07 -26.18 14.93
N ARG A 522 -0.55 -26.03 13.71
CA ARG A 522 -1.29 -26.26 12.47
C ARG A 522 -0.34 -26.75 11.39
N LEU A 523 -0.90 -27.37 10.36
CA LEU A 523 -0.19 -27.66 9.13
C LEU A 523 -0.06 -26.35 8.32
N PRO A 524 1.16 -25.90 8.00
CA PRO A 524 1.35 -24.74 7.13
C PRO A 524 1.12 -25.08 5.67
N GLU A 525 0.93 -24.08 4.84
CA GLU A 525 1.01 -24.22 3.38
C GLU A 525 2.36 -24.80 2.98
N PHE A 526 2.35 -25.81 2.09
CA PHE A 526 3.58 -26.48 1.66
C PHE A 526 4.23 -25.71 0.52
N ASP A 527 5.51 -25.43 0.65
CA ASP A 527 6.33 -24.75 -0.34
C ASP A 527 7.76 -25.32 -0.37
N PHE A 528 8.60 -24.82 -1.25
CA PHE A 528 9.98 -25.29 -1.37
C PHE A 528 10.79 -25.18 -0.07
N LEU A 529 10.56 -24.15 0.75
CA LEU A 529 11.30 -23.99 2.00
C LEU A 529 10.92 -25.07 3.01
N ARG A 530 9.66 -25.51 2.99
CA ARG A 530 9.13 -26.57 3.86
C ARG A 530 9.69 -27.95 3.61
N LEU A 531 10.22 -28.19 2.42
CA LEU A 531 10.93 -29.43 2.10
C LEU A 531 12.08 -29.75 3.07
N PHE A 532 12.65 -28.70 3.70
CA PHE A 532 13.85 -28.80 4.55
C PHE A 532 13.57 -28.44 6.02
N ASP A 533 12.31 -28.32 6.40
CA ASP A 533 11.93 -28.07 7.79
C ASP A 533 12.19 -29.33 8.65
N THR A 534 12.54 -29.10 9.92
CA THR A 534 12.73 -30.17 10.92
C THR A 534 11.43 -30.57 11.62
N ASN A 535 10.33 -29.87 11.31
CA ASN A 535 8.99 -30.18 11.77
C ASN A 535 7.98 -29.84 10.68
N ARG A 536 7.08 -30.73 10.34
CA ARG A 536 6.01 -30.47 9.36
C ARG A 536 4.97 -29.44 9.84
N TYR A 537 4.89 -29.23 11.15
CA TYR A 537 3.96 -28.30 11.76
C TYR A 537 4.60 -26.94 12.08
N VAL A 538 3.83 -25.89 12.05
CA VAL A 538 4.12 -24.63 12.74
C VAL A 538 3.54 -24.68 14.15
N GLY A 539 4.07 -23.86 15.07
CA GLY A 539 3.74 -23.96 16.50
C GLY A 539 4.65 -24.98 17.22
N ALA A 540 4.34 -25.23 18.49
CA ALA A 540 5.20 -26.08 19.31
C ALA A 540 4.47 -27.25 20.01
N ASP A 541 3.14 -27.37 19.83
CA ASP A 541 2.37 -28.41 20.48
C ASP A 541 2.62 -29.79 19.88
N ARG A 542 2.95 -29.85 18.60
CA ARG A 542 3.31 -31.09 17.92
C ARG A 542 4.70 -31.01 17.32
N GLN A 543 5.42 -32.09 17.42
CA GLN A 543 6.66 -32.38 16.69
C GLN A 543 6.45 -33.67 15.93
N GLY A 544 6.37 -33.58 14.60
CA GLY A 544 6.24 -34.76 13.76
C GLY A 544 7.46 -35.68 13.89
N SER A 545 7.24 -37.00 14.00
CA SER A 545 8.29 -37.98 13.80
C SER A 545 8.78 -37.94 12.36
N ALA A 546 10.03 -38.23 12.14
CA ALA A 546 10.59 -38.26 10.80
C ALA A 546 11.73 -39.25 10.69
N ASN A 547 11.73 -40.05 9.67
CA ASN A 547 12.87 -40.76 9.13
C ASN A 547 12.76 -40.66 7.62
N GLN A 548 13.42 -39.63 7.06
CA GLN A 548 13.18 -39.23 5.68
C GLN A 548 14.41 -38.65 4.99
N VAL A 549 14.43 -38.78 3.68
CA VAL A 549 15.37 -38.08 2.81
C VAL A 549 14.61 -37.18 1.86
N THR A 550 14.95 -35.91 1.88
CA THR A 550 14.51 -34.95 0.88
C THR A 550 15.60 -34.75 -0.16
N THR A 551 15.24 -34.90 -1.42
CA THR A 551 16.10 -34.57 -2.56
C THR A 551 15.47 -33.41 -3.32
N ALA A 552 16.27 -32.42 -3.70
CA ALA A 552 15.79 -31.31 -4.49
C ALA A 552 16.84 -30.87 -5.51
N VAL A 553 16.37 -30.30 -6.61
CA VAL A 553 17.22 -29.69 -7.63
C VAL A 553 16.60 -28.35 -8.00
N SER A 554 17.35 -27.28 -7.79
CA SER A 554 16.97 -25.95 -8.25
C SER A 554 17.86 -25.50 -9.40
N SER A 555 17.30 -24.85 -10.39
CA SER A 555 18.04 -24.25 -11.51
C SER A 555 17.46 -22.87 -11.81
N ALA A 556 18.31 -21.90 -12.01
CA ALA A 556 17.94 -20.55 -12.43
C ALA A 556 18.73 -20.16 -13.67
N LEU A 557 18.05 -19.57 -14.64
CA LEU A 557 18.65 -18.88 -15.78
C LEU A 557 18.54 -17.38 -15.51
N ARG A 558 19.67 -16.71 -15.41
CA ARG A 558 19.77 -15.28 -15.13
C ARG A 558 20.35 -14.55 -16.33
N ASP A 559 19.85 -13.37 -16.60
CA ASP A 559 20.42 -12.48 -17.62
C ASP A 559 21.87 -12.12 -17.25
N GLY A 560 22.78 -12.33 -18.17
CA GLY A 560 24.22 -12.17 -17.92
C GLY A 560 24.69 -10.73 -17.72
N GLU A 561 23.90 -9.75 -18.17
CA GLU A 561 24.21 -8.31 -18.02
C GLU A 561 23.62 -7.74 -16.74
N THR A 562 22.38 -8.05 -16.44
CA THR A 562 21.62 -7.48 -15.32
C THR A 562 21.60 -8.36 -14.07
N GLY A 563 21.86 -9.66 -14.21
CA GLY A 563 21.70 -10.66 -13.14
C GLY A 563 20.25 -10.99 -12.80
N ALA A 564 19.28 -10.41 -13.51
CA ALA A 564 17.86 -10.63 -13.26
C ALA A 564 17.45 -12.07 -13.61
N PRO A 565 16.57 -12.72 -12.82
CA PRO A 565 16.07 -14.05 -13.16
C PRO A 565 15.22 -14.00 -14.44
N VAL A 566 15.37 -14.99 -15.31
CA VAL A 566 14.57 -15.20 -16.52
C VAL A 566 13.69 -16.42 -16.37
N VAL A 567 14.26 -17.52 -15.88
CA VAL A 567 13.52 -18.74 -15.52
C VAL A 567 14.13 -19.30 -14.26
N GLU A 568 13.28 -19.70 -13.33
CA GLU A 568 13.65 -20.42 -12.12
C GLU A 568 12.77 -21.68 -12.04
N ALA A 569 13.36 -22.81 -11.75
CA ALA A 569 12.62 -24.04 -11.58
C ALA A 569 13.22 -24.88 -10.44
N THR A 570 12.36 -25.51 -9.66
CA THR A 570 12.74 -26.39 -8.57
C THR A 570 11.88 -27.62 -8.60
N LEU A 571 12.52 -28.77 -8.42
CA LEU A 571 11.87 -30.05 -8.19
C LEU A 571 12.35 -30.58 -6.84
N GLY A 572 11.44 -31.04 -6.02
CA GLY A 572 11.74 -31.60 -4.72
C GLY A 572 10.91 -32.85 -4.45
N ARG A 573 11.49 -33.80 -3.71
CA ARG A 573 10.81 -35.01 -3.26
C ARG A 573 11.21 -35.35 -1.84
N ILE A 574 10.21 -35.59 -1.00
CA ILE A 574 10.40 -36.21 0.32
C ILE A 574 10.09 -37.69 0.19
N ASN A 575 11.06 -38.54 0.52
CA ASN A 575 10.87 -39.97 0.67
C ASN A 575 10.86 -40.29 2.16
N ARG A 576 9.74 -40.76 2.68
CA ARG A 576 9.57 -41.17 4.09
C ARG A 576 9.79 -42.65 4.23
N PHE A 577 10.57 -43.03 5.23
CA PHE A 577 10.82 -44.44 5.60
C PHE A 577 9.94 -44.90 6.72
N THR A 578 9.25 -43.99 7.39
CA THR A 578 8.26 -44.23 8.44
C THR A 578 7.14 -43.23 8.32
N PRO A 579 5.90 -43.58 8.69
CA PRO A 579 4.80 -42.64 8.78
C PRO A 579 5.16 -41.44 9.67
N SER A 580 4.55 -40.31 9.44
CA SER A 580 4.77 -39.10 10.24
C SER A 580 3.65 -38.99 11.28
N ASP A 581 4.01 -39.24 12.54
CA ASP A 581 3.12 -39.15 13.71
C ASP A 581 3.58 -38.02 14.66
N PRO A 582 2.66 -37.47 15.49
CA PRO A 582 1.21 -37.64 15.50
C PRO A 582 0.52 -36.79 14.42
N LEU A 583 -0.71 -37.13 14.09
CA LEU A 583 -1.61 -36.30 13.27
C LEU A 583 -2.32 -35.24 14.14
N LEU A 584 -2.80 -34.16 13.51
CA LEU A 584 -3.73 -33.20 14.13
C LEU A 584 -5.17 -33.76 14.09
N PRO A 585 -6.08 -33.29 14.96
CA PRO A 585 -7.47 -33.76 14.96
C PRO A 585 -8.21 -33.54 13.61
N ASP A 586 -7.85 -32.55 12.85
CA ASP A 586 -8.37 -32.28 11.50
C ASP A 586 -7.70 -33.10 10.39
N GLU A 587 -6.62 -33.79 10.72
CA GLU A 587 -5.93 -34.77 9.85
C GLU A 587 -6.31 -36.21 10.15
N GLU A 588 -7.22 -36.46 11.10
CA GLU A 588 -7.66 -37.83 11.45
C GLU A 588 -8.23 -38.55 10.22
N GLY A 589 -7.65 -39.71 9.90
CA GLY A 589 -8.00 -40.47 8.70
C GLY A 589 -7.25 -40.08 7.44
N ALA A 590 -6.38 -39.10 7.49
CA ALA A 590 -5.50 -38.79 6.37
C ALA A 590 -4.39 -39.85 6.23
N GLU A 591 -4.33 -40.50 5.09
CA GLU A 591 -3.19 -41.39 4.77
C GLU A 591 -2.02 -40.47 4.35
N ILE A 592 -0.94 -40.49 5.12
CA ILE A 592 0.29 -39.79 4.77
C ILE A 592 1.09 -40.74 3.89
N GLY A 593 1.16 -40.40 2.61
CA GLY A 593 1.91 -41.16 1.62
C GLY A 593 3.41 -41.26 1.94
N ASP A 594 4.03 -42.31 1.41
CA ASP A 594 5.48 -42.54 1.54
C ASP A 594 6.32 -41.47 0.85
N SER A 595 5.75 -40.71 -0.05
CA SER A 595 6.44 -39.66 -0.77
C SER A 595 5.54 -38.47 -1.14
N THR A 596 6.11 -37.29 -1.02
CA THR A 596 5.50 -36.03 -1.47
C THR A 596 6.41 -35.39 -2.51
N ASN A 597 5.86 -35.01 -3.65
CA ASN A 597 6.59 -34.33 -4.72
C ASN A 597 6.15 -32.87 -4.80
N LEU A 598 7.12 -31.99 -5.00
CA LEU A 598 6.93 -30.58 -5.27
C LEU A 598 7.60 -30.18 -6.56
N ALA A 599 6.88 -29.46 -7.40
CA ALA A 599 7.47 -28.76 -8.55
C ALA A 599 7.06 -27.29 -8.50
N GLU A 600 8.04 -26.41 -8.61
CA GLU A 600 7.83 -24.97 -8.75
C GLU A 600 8.57 -24.46 -9.98
N ALA A 601 7.95 -23.54 -10.70
CA ALA A 601 8.57 -22.83 -11.80
C ALA A 601 8.10 -21.38 -11.85
N ALA A 602 9.02 -20.48 -12.14
CA ALA A 602 8.73 -19.09 -12.44
C ALA A 602 9.46 -18.67 -13.72
N ALA A 603 8.76 -17.96 -14.59
CA ALA A 603 9.32 -17.40 -15.82
C ALA A 603 9.05 -15.90 -15.88
N TYR A 604 10.07 -15.12 -16.20
CA TYR A 604 10.04 -13.68 -16.37
C TYR A 604 10.34 -13.37 -17.84
N LEU A 605 9.29 -13.23 -18.64
CA LEU A 605 9.40 -13.01 -20.08
C LEU A 605 9.46 -11.51 -20.38
N GLY A 606 10.68 -10.98 -20.39
CA GLY A 606 10.92 -9.53 -20.40
C GLY A 606 10.59 -8.88 -19.05
N ALA A 607 10.36 -7.56 -19.08
CA ALA A 607 9.96 -6.80 -17.89
C ALA A 607 8.46 -6.93 -17.56
N ASP A 608 7.68 -7.43 -18.46
CA ASP A 608 6.23 -7.22 -18.54
C ASP A 608 5.42 -8.48 -18.19
N THR A 609 6.01 -9.68 -18.32
CA THR A 609 5.29 -10.94 -18.14
C THR A 609 5.94 -11.80 -17.09
N ARG A 610 5.13 -12.21 -16.13
CA ARG A 610 5.51 -13.20 -15.12
C ARG A 610 4.53 -14.36 -15.17
N ALA A 611 5.06 -15.56 -15.23
CA ALA A 611 4.32 -16.81 -15.06
C ALA A 611 4.85 -17.55 -13.83
N ARG A 612 3.97 -18.12 -13.03
CA ARG A 612 4.31 -18.97 -11.87
C ARG A 612 3.46 -20.24 -11.93
N PHE A 613 4.11 -21.34 -11.64
CA PHE A 613 3.46 -22.63 -11.48
C PHE A 613 4.00 -23.31 -10.23
N GLN A 614 3.14 -23.90 -9.44
CA GLN A 614 3.48 -24.71 -8.27
C GLN A 614 2.52 -25.88 -8.18
N ILE A 615 3.02 -27.07 -7.90
CA ILE A 615 2.21 -28.25 -7.65
C ILE A 615 2.85 -29.09 -6.56
N GLU A 616 2.03 -29.50 -5.61
CA GLU A 616 2.29 -30.57 -4.65
C GLU A 616 1.51 -31.79 -5.09
N TRP A 617 2.20 -32.90 -5.24
CA TRP A 617 1.65 -34.15 -5.76
C TRP A 617 1.91 -35.29 -4.79
N ASP A 618 0.83 -36.01 -4.45
CA ASP A 618 0.89 -37.26 -3.69
C ASP A 618 1.01 -38.44 -4.67
N ASP A 619 2.08 -39.24 -4.50
CA ASP A 619 2.33 -40.40 -5.34
C ASP A 619 1.39 -41.58 -5.04
N ASP A 620 0.95 -41.71 -3.81
CA ASP A 620 0.13 -42.84 -3.35
C ASP A 620 -1.33 -42.66 -3.79
N GLU A 621 -1.86 -41.45 -3.60
CA GLU A 621 -3.20 -41.11 -4.07
C GLU A 621 -3.26 -40.71 -5.56
N GLN A 622 -2.11 -40.55 -6.21
CA GLN A 622 -2.00 -40.12 -7.61
C GLN A 622 -2.78 -38.83 -7.90
N THR A 623 -2.73 -37.88 -6.98
CA THR A 623 -3.51 -36.64 -7.05
C THR A 623 -2.69 -35.39 -6.66
N ALA A 624 -3.08 -34.24 -7.18
CA ALA A 624 -2.55 -32.98 -6.73
C ALA A 624 -3.23 -32.56 -5.41
N ILE A 625 -2.47 -32.36 -4.35
CA ILE A 625 -2.93 -31.81 -3.07
C ILE A 625 -3.12 -30.30 -3.20
N GLN A 626 -2.12 -29.63 -3.77
CA GLN A 626 -2.11 -28.21 -4.00
C GLN A 626 -1.63 -27.89 -5.41
N GLN A 627 -2.26 -26.95 -6.09
CA GLN A 627 -1.80 -26.45 -7.38
C GLN A 627 -2.08 -24.95 -7.49
N VAL A 628 -1.07 -24.20 -7.94
CA VAL A 628 -1.19 -22.78 -8.27
C VAL A 628 -0.60 -22.57 -9.66
N ALA A 629 -1.37 -21.98 -10.57
CA ALA A 629 -0.88 -21.53 -11.87
C ALA A 629 -1.30 -20.08 -12.06
N GLU A 630 -0.35 -19.19 -12.30
CA GLU A 630 -0.60 -17.76 -12.45
C GLU A 630 0.19 -17.22 -13.64
N VAL A 631 -0.47 -16.39 -14.44
CA VAL A 631 0.17 -15.60 -15.49
C VAL A 631 -0.28 -14.16 -15.35
N ARG A 632 0.69 -13.25 -15.29
CA ARG A 632 0.46 -11.82 -15.24
C ARG A 632 1.24 -11.12 -16.35
N TYR A 633 0.54 -10.33 -17.14
CA TYR A 633 1.09 -9.50 -18.21
C TYR A 633 0.80 -8.04 -17.91
N GLN A 634 1.83 -7.22 -17.72
CA GLN A 634 1.73 -5.80 -17.37
C GLN A 634 2.79 -4.96 -18.11
N PRO A 635 2.60 -4.69 -19.42
CA PRO A 635 3.56 -3.93 -20.23
C PRO A 635 3.66 -2.45 -19.82
N GLU A 636 2.60 -1.92 -19.23
CA GLU A 636 2.51 -0.53 -18.76
C GLU A 636 1.67 -0.49 -17.47
N PRO A 637 1.81 0.53 -16.62
CA PRO A 637 1.08 0.61 -15.35
C PRO A 637 -0.46 0.51 -15.48
N ARG A 638 -1.02 0.90 -16.64
CA ARG A 638 -2.47 0.86 -16.92
C ARG A 638 -2.92 -0.35 -17.73
N LYS A 639 -2.00 -1.16 -18.23
CA LYS A 639 -2.28 -2.37 -19.01
C LYS A 639 -1.94 -3.58 -18.14
N LEU A 640 -2.95 -4.31 -17.72
CA LEU A 640 -2.78 -5.51 -16.90
C LEU A 640 -3.76 -6.57 -17.35
N ILE A 641 -3.28 -7.78 -17.52
CA ILE A 641 -4.08 -9.00 -17.64
C ILE A 641 -3.47 -10.03 -16.68
N GLY A 642 -4.31 -10.62 -15.84
CA GLY A 642 -3.94 -11.68 -14.92
C GLY A 642 -4.91 -12.84 -15.01
N VAL A 643 -4.38 -14.04 -14.95
CA VAL A 643 -5.12 -15.30 -14.87
C VAL A 643 -4.48 -16.12 -13.77
N ALA A 644 -5.28 -16.60 -12.82
CA ALA A 644 -4.82 -17.50 -11.78
C ALA A 644 -5.78 -18.67 -11.61
N TYR A 645 -5.21 -19.86 -11.44
CA TYR A 645 -5.91 -21.07 -11.03
C TYR A 645 -5.34 -21.52 -9.70
N ARG A 646 -6.21 -21.90 -8.75
CA ARG A 646 -5.82 -22.39 -7.42
C ARG A 646 -6.64 -23.62 -7.05
N LEU A 647 -5.95 -24.68 -6.68
CA LEU A 647 -6.52 -25.92 -6.14
C LEU A 647 -5.89 -26.16 -4.76
N ARG A 648 -6.71 -26.49 -3.76
CA ARG A 648 -6.27 -27.00 -2.46
C ARG A 648 -7.23 -28.06 -1.96
N ARG A 649 -6.71 -29.23 -1.60
CA ARG A 649 -7.47 -30.39 -1.08
C ARG A 649 -7.14 -30.74 0.37
N ASP A 650 -6.04 -30.19 0.88
CA ASP A 650 -5.54 -30.37 2.26
C ASP A 650 -6.32 -29.56 3.32
N LEU A 651 -7.33 -28.81 2.92
CA LEU A 651 -8.24 -28.09 3.81
C LEU A 651 -9.47 -28.94 4.11
N GLY A 652 -10.06 -28.77 5.31
CA GLY A 652 -11.34 -29.40 5.65
C GLY A 652 -12.46 -29.06 4.63
N GLU A 653 -12.37 -27.89 4.00
CA GLU A 653 -13.17 -27.50 2.84
C GLU A 653 -12.24 -27.29 1.64
N PRO A 654 -12.16 -28.25 0.69
CA PRO A 654 -11.33 -28.10 -0.49
C PRO A 654 -11.69 -26.85 -1.31
N LEU A 655 -10.70 -26.23 -1.92
CA LEU A 655 -10.82 -25.02 -2.72
C LEU A 655 -10.41 -25.32 -4.17
N GLU A 656 -11.24 -24.94 -5.15
CA GLU A 656 -10.85 -24.94 -6.56
C GLU A 656 -11.42 -23.70 -7.24
N GLN A 657 -10.54 -22.78 -7.69
CA GLN A 657 -10.95 -21.46 -8.16
C GLN A 657 -10.14 -21.01 -9.39
N VAL A 658 -10.84 -20.25 -10.26
CA VAL A 658 -10.24 -19.48 -11.35
C VAL A 658 -10.48 -18.00 -11.10
N ASP A 659 -9.41 -17.18 -11.23
CA ASP A 659 -9.46 -15.73 -11.09
C ASP A 659 -8.94 -15.08 -12.38
N LEU A 660 -9.80 -14.35 -13.07
CA LEU A 660 -9.47 -13.55 -14.25
C LEU A 660 -9.54 -12.09 -13.88
N MET A 661 -8.51 -11.33 -14.19
CA MET A 661 -8.47 -9.90 -13.89
C MET A 661 -7.83 -9.12 -15.03
N GLY A 662 -8.29 -7.89 -15.24
CA GLY A 662 -7.73 -7.05 -16.27
C GLY A 662 -8.07 -5.58 -16.12
N SER A 663 -7.13 -4.77 -16.59
CA SER A 663 -7.30 -3.34 -16.84
C SER A 663 -6.64 -3.04 -18.17
N TRP A 664 -7.41 -2.52 -19.13
CA TRP A 664 -6.87 -2.27 -20.47
C TRP A 664 -7.43 -0.98 -21.08
N PRO A 665 -6.59 -0.06 -21.54
CA PRO A 665 -7.03 1.09 -22.30
C PRO A 665 -7.51 0.65 -23.69
N VAL A 666 -8.79 0.88 -23.96
CA VAL A 666 -9.41 0.63 -25.27
C VAL A 666 -9.07 1.78 -26.24
N THR A 667 -9.07 3.02 -25.71
CA THR A 667 -8.51 4.21 -26.35
C THR A 667 -7.59 4.93 -25.35
N PRO A 668 -6.84 5.95 -25.74
CA PRO A 668 -6.04 6.73 -24.79
C PRO A 668 -6.86 7.25 -23.59
N GLU A 669 -8.14 7.58 -23.83
CA GLU A 669 -9.03 8.15 -22.83
C GLU A 669 -9.89 7.09 -22.11
N LEU A 670 -10.22 5.97 -22.79
CA LEU A 670 -11.17 4.97 -22.28
C LEU A 670 -10.45 3.68 -21.91
N ALA A 671 -10.57 3.25 -20.66
CA ALA A 671 -10.09 1.95 -20.19
C ALA A 671 -11.25 1.08 -19.70
N ALA A 672 -11.18 -0.21 -19.99
CA ALA A 672 -12.02 -1.23 -19.40
C ALA A 672 -11.30 -1.88 -18.23
N VAL A 673 -12.03 -2.19 -17.15
CA VAL A 673 -11.53 -2.89 -15.97
C VAL A 673 -12.48 -4.01 -15.61
N GLY A 674 -11.94 -5.17 -15.23
CA GLY A 674 -12.77 -6.30 -14.86
C GLY A 674 -12.06 -7.28 -13.95
N ARG A 675 -12.83 -8.01 -13.16
CA ARG A 675 -12.41 -9.19 -12.42
C ARG A 675 -13.55 -10.20 -12.41
N TRP A 676 -13.19 -11.47 -12.54
CA TRP A 676 -14.10 -12.59 -12.41
C TRP A 676 -13.42 -13.70 -11.64
N ASN A 677 -13.91 -13.98 -10.44
CA ASN A 677 -13.47 -15.05 -9.57
C ASN A 677 -14.59 -16.08 -9.46
N TYR A 678 -14.31 -17.31 -9.85
CA TYR A 678 -15.27 -18.40 -9.97
C TYR A 678 -14.80 -19.62 -9.18
N SER A 679 -15.68 -20.18 -8.35
CA SER A 679 -15.48 -21.48 -7.71
C SER A 679 -15.87 -22.59 -8.66
N LEU A 680 -14.88 -23.38 -9.10
CA LEU A 680 -15.13 -24.57 -9.93
C LEU A 680 -15.75 -25.69 -9.11
N ARG A 681 -15.47 -25.72 -7.81
CA ARG A 681 -16.02 -26.70 -6.88
C ARG A 681 -17.51 -26.48 -6.63
N ASP A 682 -17.88 -25.25 -6.34
CA ASP A 682 -19.25 -24.89 -5.92
C ASP A 682 -20.10 -24.46 -7.11
N ASP A 683 -19.53 -24.45 -8.33
CA ASP A 683 -20.15 -24.06 -9.59
C ASP A 683 -20.82 -22.67 -9.52
N GLN A 684 -20.12 -21.68 -8.91
CA GLN A 684 -20.68 -20.35 -8.69
C GLN A 684 -19.67 -19.21 -8.83
N ASP A 685 -20.19 -18.05 -9.23
CA ASP A 685 -19.44 -16.79 -9.21
C ASP A 685 -19.22 -16.34 -7.76
N LEU A 686 -17.97 -16.24 -7.33
CA LEU A 686 -17.61 -15.67 -6.02
C LEU A 686 -17.59 -14.15 -6.08
N GLU A 687 -17.02 -13.61 -7.15
CA GLU A 687 -16.98 -12.17 -7.39
C GLU A 687 -16.93 -11.86 -8.89
N SER A 688 -17.76 -10.93 -9.31
CA SER A 688 -17.74 -10.34 -10.65
C SER A 688 -17.70 -8.83 -10.54
N LEU A 689 -16.73 -8.20 -11.17
CA LEU A 689 -16.61 -6.74 -11.30
C LEU A 689 -16.39 -6.39 -12.76
N LEU A 690 -17.18 -5.45 -13.25
CA LEU A 690 -17.01 -4.86 -14.58
C LEU A 690 -17.11 -3.36 -14.48
N GLY A 691 -16.16 -2.63 -15.04
CA GLY A 691 -16.13 -1.18 -15.00
C GLY A 691 -15.49 -0.57 -16.23
N ILE A 692 -15.75 0.71 -16.40
CA ILE A 692 -15.13 1.57 -17.39
C ILE A 692 -14.56 2.81 -16.71
N GLU A 693 -13.38 3.24 -17.17
CA GLU A 693 -12.76 4.50 -16.81
C GLU A 693 -12.62 5.35 -18.08
N TYR A 694 -13.22 6.55 -18.06
CA TYR A 694 -12.93 7.55 -19.05
C TYR A 694 -12.10 8.67 -18.43
N ARG A 695 -10.96 8.98 -19.02
CA ARG A 695 -10.02 10.01 -18.55
C ARG A 695 -9.76 11.06 -19.63
N SER A 696 -10.11 12.28 -19.33
CA SER A 696 -9.78 13.47 -20.12
C SER A 696 -8.52 14.13 -19.56
N CYS A 697 -8.08 15.23 -20.16
CA CYS A 697 -6.90 15.98 -19.71
C CYS A 697 -7.02 16.57 -18.29
N CYS A 698 -8.23 16.85 -17.81
CA CYS A 698 -8.45 17.53 -16.55
C CYS A 698 -9.55 16.90 -15.67
N TRP A 699 -10.08 15.73 -16.06
CA TRP A 699 -11.03 14.98 -15.26
C TRP A 699 -11.05 13.51 -15.65
N ALA A 700 -11.54 12.66 -14.76
CA ALA A 700 -11.82 11.27 -15.05
C ALA A 700 -13.14 10.84 -14.42
N VAL A 701 -13.86 9.95 -15.09
CA VAL A 701 -15.06 9.27 -14.58
C VAL A 701 -14.81 7.77 -14.58
N GLN A 702 -15.13 7.12 -13.48
CA GLN A 702 -15.12 5.68 -13.35
C GLN A 702 -16.51 5.20 -12.94
N VAL A 703 -17.01 4.18 -13.62
CA VAL A 703 -18.26 3.51 -13.30
C VAL A 703 -17.99 2.01 -13.24
N ALA A 704 -18.38 1.36 -12.15
CA ALA A 704 -18.27 -0.09 -12.04
C ALA A 704 -19.49 -0.69 -11.39
N GLY A 705 -19.93 -1.82 -11.93
CA GLY A 705 -20.84 -2.75 -11.29
C GLY A 705 -20.05 -3.87 -10.61
N ARG A 706 -20.43 -4.24 -9.42
CA ARG A 706 -19.85 -5.34 -8.66
C ARG A 706 -20.94 -6.24 -8.11
N ARG A 707 -20.69 -7.54 -8.19
CA ARG A 707 -21.47 -8.60 -7.56
C ARG A 707 -20.50 -9.48 -6.79
N TYR A 708 -20.77 -9.81 -5.53
CA TYR A 708 -20.00 -10.79 -4.77
C TYR A 708 -20.90 -11.60 -3.83
N VAL A 709 -20.51 -12.84 -3.64
CA VAL A 709 -21.18 -13.78 -2.73
C VAL A 709 -20.70 -13.50 -1.31
N ARG A 710 -21.62 -13.32 -0.37
CA ARG A 710 -21.35 -13.20 1.06
C ARG A 710 -21.32 -14.55 1.74
N ASN A 711 -22.38 -15.32 1.50
CA ASN A 711 -22.51 -16.71 1.88
C ASN A 711 -23.21 -17.46 0.74
N LEU A 712 -23.43 -18.78 0.87
CA LEU A 712 -24.00 -19.60 -0.21
C LEU A 712 -25.34 -19.10 -0.74
N ASP A 713 -26.11 -18.34 0.04
CA ASP A 713 -27.46 -17.91 -0.27
C ASP A 713 -27.59 -16.38 -0.49
N GLU A 714 -26.58 -15.58 -0.12
CA GLU A 714 -26.65 -14.13 -0.16
C GLU A 714 -25.61 -13.49 -1.09
N VAL A 715 -26.09 -12.60 -1.92
CA VAL A 715 -25.28 -11.87 -2.91
C VAL A 715 -25.45 -10.37 -2.70
N ASP A 716 -24.33 -9.65 -2.49
CA ASP A 716 -24.34 -8.18 -2.54
C ASP A 716 -24.05 -7.68 -3.96
N GLN A 717 -24.82 -6.70 -4.39
CA GLN A 717 -24.66 -6.04 -5.68
C GLN A 717 -24.62 -4.53 -5.46
N GLY A 718 -23.69 -3.86 -6.13
CA GLY A 718 -23.53 -2.43 -6.01
C GLY A 718 -23.04 -1.78 -7.31
N ILE A 719 -23.39 -0.52 -7.47
CA ILE A 719 -22.85 0.35 -8.52
C ILE A 719 -22.03 1.43 -7.84
N TYR A 720 -20.83 1.62 -8.34
CA TYR A 720 -19.86 2.62 -7.85
C TYR A 720 -19.62 3.63 -8.95
N LEU A 721 -19.71 4.90 -8.59
CA LEU A 721 -19.41 6.04 -9.45
C LEU A 721 -18.33 6.88 -8.79
N GLN A 722 -17.30 7.21 -9.56
CA GLN A 722 -16.29 8.18 -9.15
C GLN A 722 -16.10 9.23 -10.24
N LEU A 723 -16.11 10.50 -9.86
CA LEU A 723 -15.66 11.63 -10.67
C LEU A 723 -14.41 12.21 -10.05
N GLU A 724 -13.34 12.27 -10.80
CA GLU A 724 -12.10 12.95 -10.44
C GLU A 724 -11.99 14.25 -11.24
N LEU A 725 -11.80 15.37 -10.55
CA LEU A 725 -11.46 16.66 -11.14
C LEU A 725 -9.99 16.92 -10.84
N THR A 726 -9.14 16.83 -11.85
CA THR A 726 -7.69 16.92 -11.69
C THR A 726 -7.31 18.25 -11.01
N GLY A 727 -6.53 18.17 -9.92
CA GLY A 727 -6.11 19.35 -9.16
C GLY A 727 -7.14 19.91 -8.17
N LEU A 728 -8.40 19.47 -8.20
CA LEU A 728 -9.43 19.84 -7.23
C LEU A 728 -9.71 18.70 -6.24
N GLY A 729 -9.89 17.47 -6.73
CA GLY A 729 -10.17 16.32 -5.89
C GLY A 729 -10.90 15.19 -6.63
N ARG A 730 -11.23 14.13 -5.89
CA ARG A 730 -11.98 12.97 -6.37
C ARG A 730 -13.32 12.88 -5.66
N LEU A 731 -14.38 12.67 -6.42
CA LEU A 731 -15.72 12.43 -5.93
C LEU A 731 -16.06 10.94 -6.12
N GLY A 732 -16.35 10.20 -5.05
CA GLY A 732 -16.65 8.77 -5.10
C GLY A 732 -15.50 7.85 -4.66
N ASP A 733 -15.76 6.54 -4.57
CA ASP A 733 -14.77 5.53 -4.20
C ASP A 733 -13.90 5.13 -5.39
N GLY A 734 -12.57 5.07 -5.18
CA GLY A 734 -11.60 4.77 -6.23
C GLY A 734 -11.61 3.30 -6.65
N ILE A 735 -12.11 3.00 -7.83
CA ILE A 735 -12.06 1.67 -8.44
C ILE A 735 -10.61 1.19 -8.59
N GLN A 736 -9.69 2.11 -8.92
CA GLN A 736 -8.27 1.78 -9.08
C GLN A 736 -7.62 1.28 -7.77
N SER A 737 -7.97 1.88 -6.64
CA SER A 737 -7.48 1.42 -5.33
C SER A 737 -8.05 0.05 -4.94
N PHE A 738 -9.27 -0.23 -5.38
CA PHE A 738 -9.91 -1.52 -5.23
C PHE A 738 -9.25 -2.57 -6.14
N LEU A 739 -9.05 -2.27 -7.42
CA LEU A 739 -8.40 -3.17 -8.38
C LEU A 739 -6.95 -3.46 -8.00
N ASN A 740 -6.19 -2.45 -7.59
CA ASN A 740 -4.80 -2.67 -7.15
C ASN A 740 -4.73 -3.60 -5.94
N ARG A 741 -5.63 -3.48 -4.98
CA ARG A 741 -5.71 -4.41 -3.83
C ARG A 741 -6.17 -5.80 -4.22
N ALA A 742 -7.12 -5.91 -5.14
CA ALA A 742 -7.61 -7.18 -5.65
C ALA A 742 -6.59 -7.89 -6.55
N MET A 743 -5.74 -7.13 -7.25
CA MET A 743 -4.77 -7.62 -8.23
C MET A 743 -3.39 -7.92 -7.66
N VAL A 744 -2.98 -7.28 -6.58
CA VAL A 744 -1.63 -7.46 -6.00
C VAL A 744 -1.66 -8.56 -4.97
N GLY A 745 -2.68 -9.28 -4.70
CA GLY A 745 -2.72 -10.29 -3.65
C GLY A 745 -1.88 -9.78 -2.47
N ASP A 746 -2.37 -8.76 -1.76
CA ASP A 746 -1.57 -8.07 -0.76
C ASP A 746 -1.32 -9.04 0.41
N GLU A 747 -0.19 -9.76 0.37
CA GLU A 747 0.33 -10.51 1.51
C GLU A 747 0.68 -9.57 2.69
N THR A 748 0.59 -8.27 2.48
CA THR A 748 0.68 -7.26 3.53
C THR A 748 -0.72 -6.88 3.99
N MET A 749 -1.40 -7.79 4.68
CA MET A 749 -2.46 -7.35 5.56
C MET A 749 -1.85 -6.48 6.67
N PRO A 750 -2.37 -5.27 6.85
CA PRO A 750 -1.91 -4.42 7.95
C PRO A 750 -2.23 -5.02 9.31
#